data_f73978711d68a90b440e2c2512078363
#
_entry.id   f73978711d68a90b440e2c2512078363
#
_cell.length_a   1.000
_cell.length_b   1.000
_cell.length_c   1.000
_cell.angle_alpha   90.00
_cell.angle_beta   90.00
_cell.angle_gamma   90.00
#
_symmetry.space_group_name_H-M   'P 1'
#
loop_
_entity.id
_entity.type
_entity.pdbx_description
1 polymer ?
#
loop_
_entity_poly.entity_id
_entity_poly.type
_entity_poly.pdbx_seq_one_letter_code
_entity_poly.pdbx_strand_id
1 'polypeptide(L)'
;MQTFRAFIRYINKGKKITTQTMRKKIIACLLFIIAGAAQGKQVVWEQPSTETNTEIEGYFHTLLEITRVELAKDETRLFMHVASRPENWVRFSSGTYLVADGKHYALKSLDGMELDKETFLTDHGCTDVVLHFDPLPMKTQRFDFTEGDFDGAWKLLGIEDAKTRAGRLFPSNWRNVQTGDWDISFYEDFAIYDCQFWQYKQKDGNGDAYSITLENGGKEIVVNVGKNKKGHRSITIDGKQGEYSLITSICLPDYPTKDTSTEFKDSHYQTDTVTLVGWLKDMPQWMKDAGRAYEVTHENIFSGKQESSYDKMDSLGRFTIKIPMLNSSEVYADWKRTFIHTLLEPGETYFLLYDFKGGHKIFMGKNSRLQNETLAYPIQWVGGHSGKRNMDEAEAMAFLDTIKASKADAMQELETTIKEHPNISNRYINYLHGHYSIEEGEALMQGRFSMKDRHVPAEYLDYVSREIWQKLPKPYTLYRAFDIFKRDYIGQLVYEQCAITGPKFTFLSYYDMYAPILRLYRDAGKVALTDDELAAIECYSKELPSLILQNQQSEENRQVEAPEADECVLQGGKIFEREDIKAVLLEMGPMLSLYKTLNILDSLGCDQNLRDIIMAGELYNSLDHERTPLSETAMKFMEDNIKMQFAKAFIKAEQEKFLALQRRDISNSDNLKSAEDVANLSDGEQILRKLIEPYKGKIILLDIWGTWCGPCKDALSRSQAEYERLKDYDLVYLYLANNSSDESWQNVIKMYDVTGDNVVHYNLPTAQQSAIENFLQVHEFPTYKLIDRNGTILEVNADPRNLDALENVLKQIK
;
A
#
# COMPACT_ATOMS: atom_id res chain seq x y z
N MET A 1 6.95 20.50 -17.74
CA MET A 1 6.80 21.99 -17.62
C MET A 1 5.62 22.59 -18.40
N GLN A 2 5.08 21.94 -19.41
CA GLN A 2 3.84 22.42 -20.09
C GLN A 2 2.56 22.04 -19.36
N THR A 3 2.51 20.88 -18.70
CA THR A 3 1.39 20.41 -17.87
C THR A 3 1.16 21.29 -16.62
N PHE A 4 2.22 21.82 -16.03
CA PHE A 4 2.14 22.69 -14.86
C PHE A 4 1.52 24.09 -15.13
N ARG A 5 1.62 24.58 -16.36
CA ARG A 5 0.98 25.87 -16.75
C ARG A 5 -0.52 25.75 -17.02
N ALA A 6 -1.02 24.55 -17.30
CA ALA A 6 -2.47 24.30 -17.45
C ALA A 6 -3.16 24.30 -16.09
N PHE A 7 -2.53 23.69 -15.07
CA PHE A 7 -3.03 23.61 -13.71
C PHE A 7 -3.19 24.98 -13.02
N ILE A 8 -2.21 25.88 -13.18
CA ILE A 8 -2.29 27.26 -12.62
C ILE A 8 -3.38 28.11 -13.32
N ARG A 9 -3.73 27.83 -14.58
CA ARG A 9 -4.85 28.52 -15.24
C ARG A 9 -6.23 28.09 -14.76
N TYR A 10 -6.35 26.89 -14.17
CA TYR A 10 -7.61 26.35 -13.64
C TYR A 10 -7.95 26.92 -12.25
N ILE A 11 -6.98 27.05 -11.37
CA ILE A 11 -7.17 27.63 -10.02
C ILE A 11 -7.62 29.10 -10.04
N ASN A 12 -7.24 29.86 -11.05
CA ASN A 12 -7.63 31.28 -11.18
C ASN A 12 -9.00 31.54 -11.83
N LYS A 13 -9.78 30.50 -12.16
CA LYS A 13 -11.15 30.61 -12.69
C LYS A 13 -12.25 30.20 -11.70
N GLY A 14 -12.00 30.26 -10.39
CA GLY A 14 -13.01 30.12 -9.36
C GLY A 14 -14.18 31.09 -9.54
N LYS A 15 -15.16 30.71 -10.37
CA LYS A 15 -16.45 31.41 -10.47
C LYS A 15 -17.56 30.46 -10.06
N LYS A 16 -18.27 30.90 -8.98
CA LYS A 16 -19.55 30.43 -8.47
C LYS A 16 -20.36 29.64 -9.51
N ILE A 17 -20.44 28.33 -9.34
CA ILE A 17 -21.48 27.52 -9.98
C ILE A 17 -22.75 27.80 -9.23
N THR A 18 -23.62 28.57 -9.84
CA THR A 18 -24.90 28.98 -9.28
C THR A 18 -25.93 27.85 -9.40
N THR A 19 -26.82 27.79 -8.42
CA THR A 19 -28.05 26.97 -8.30
C THR A 19 -28.84 26.74 -9.60
N GLN A 20 -28.50 27.41 -10.66
CA GLN A 20 -29.18 27.30 -11.97
C GLN A 20 -28.76 26.07 -12.78
N THR A 21 -27.54 25.56 -12.57
CA THR A 21 -27.03 24.35 -13.24
C THR A 21 -27.63 23.08 -12.63
N MET A 22 -27.81 23.05 -11.31
CA MET A 22 -28.58 21.98 -10.63
C MET A 22 -30.05 21.90 -11.07
N ARG A 23 -30.70 23.05 -11.22
CA ARG A 23 -32.09 23.06 -11.72
C ARG A 23 -32.22 22.58 -13.19
N LYS A 24 -31.19 22.79 -14.02
CA LYS A 24 -31.20 22.27 -15.40
C LYS A 24 -30.98 20.76 -15.46
N LYS A 25 -30.16 20.17 -14.56
CA LYS A 25 -29.99 18.70 -14.48
C LYS A 25 -31.21 18.00 -13.90
N ILE A 26 -31.88 18.55 -12.88
CA ILE A 26 -33.14 18.02 -12.34
C ILE A 26 -34.28 18.16 -13.32
N ILE A 27 -34.31 19.22 -14.12
CA ILE A 27 -35.34 19.39 -15.20
C ILE A 27 -35.05 18.44 -16.37
N ALA A 28 -33.78 18.10 -16.66
CA ALA A 28 -33.44 17.08 -17.66
C ALA A 28 -33.93 15.69 -17.22
N CYS A 29 -33.66 15.28 -15.97
CA CYS A 29 -34.17 14.01 -15.41
C CYS A 29 -35.72 13.96 -15.35
N LEU A 30 -36.40 15.07 -15.03
CA LEU A 30 -37.86 15.13 -15.01
C LEU A 30 -38.49 15.22 -16.41
N LEU A 31 -37.80 15.75 -17.43
CA LEU A 31 -38.26 15.73 -18.81
C LEU A 31 -38.11 14.34 -19.45
N PHE A 32 -37.22 13.47 -18.97
CA PHE A 32 -37.13 12.08 -19.38
C PHE A 32 -38.33 11.22 -18.93
N ILE A 33 -38.99 11.59 -17.82
CA ILE A 33 -40.18 10.85 -17.31
C ILE A 33 -41.46 11.27 -18.03
N ILE A 34 -41.52 12.41 -18.72
CA ILE A 34 -42.72 12.93 -19.37
C ILE A 34 -42.78 12.64 -20.90
N ALA A 35 -41.63 12.24 -21.49
CA ALA A 35 -41.58 11.85 -22.92
C ALA A 35 -42.16 10.42 -23.19
N GLY A 36 -42.63 9.72 -22.16
CA GLY A 36 -43.11 8.34 -22.24
C GLY A 36 -44.53 8.13 -22.84
N ALA A 37 -45.16 9.11 -23.47
CA ALA A 37 -46.58 9.01 -23.88
C ALA A 37 -46.85 8.82 -25.39
N ALA A 38 -45.81 8.57 -26.21
CA ALA A 38 -45.97 8.29 -27.64
C ALA A 38 -44.87 7.37 -28.22
N GLN A 39 -44.30 6.47 -27.42
CA GLN A 39 -43.29 5.54 -27.98
C GLN A 39 -43.96 4.35 -28.67
N GLY A 40 -43.61 4.14 -29.93
CA GLY A 40 -43.93 2.94 -30.68
C GLY A 40 -43.38 1.72 -29.93
N LYS A 41 -43.84 0.53 -30.32
CA LYS A 41 -43.34 -0.73 -29.69
C LYS A 41 -41.81 -0.80 -29.73
N GLN A 42 -41.19 -0.86 -28.54
CA GLN A 42 -39.74 -1.03 -28.41
C GLN A 42 -39.43 -2.33 -27.68
N VAL A 43 -38.23 -2.89 -27.91
CA VAL A 43 -37.67 -4.02 -27.17
C VAL A 43 -36.53 -3.50 -26.30
N VAL A 44 -36.58 -3.81 -25.02
CA VAL A 44 -35.60 -3.35 -24.04
C VAL A 44 -34.88 -4.55 -23.43
N TRP A 45 -33.56 -4.51 -23.44
CA TRP A 45 -32.69 -5.45 -22.74
C TRP A 45 -32.04 -4.72 -21.54
N GLU A 46 -32.38 -5.14 -20.36
CA GLU A 46 -31.73 -4.66 -19.14
C GLU A 46 -30.53 -5.55 -18.81
N GLN A 47 -29.41 -4.94 -18.49
CA GLN A 47 -28.16 -5.63 -18.18
C GLN A 47 -27.86 -6.76 -19.19
N PRO A 48 -27.66 -6.43 -20.48
CA PRO A 48 -27.39 -7.44 -21.51
C PRO A 48 -26.10 -8.20 -21.20
N SER A 49 -26.02 -9.44 -21.65
CA SER A 49 -24.77 -10.20 -21.57
C SER A 49 -23.85 -9.83 -22.71
N THR A 50 -22.57 -9.68 -22.42
CA THR A 50 -21.49 -9.54 -23.41
C THR A 50 -20.59 -10.78 -23.33
N GLU A 51 -20.39 -11.47 -24.44
CA GLU A 51 -19.55 -12.70 -24.47
C GLU A 51 -18.06 -12.35 -24.39
N THR A 52 -17.64 -11.31 -25.11
CA THR A 52 -16.28 -10.80 -25.08
C THR A 52 -16.33 -9.29 -24.94
N ASN A 53 -15.77 -8.78 -23.85
CA ASN A 53 -15.50 -7.37 -23.69
C ASN A 53 -14.13 -7.05 -24.32
N THR A 54 -13.84 -5.77 -24.49
CA THR A 54 -12.55 -5.33 -25.01
C THR A 54 -11.42 -5.99 -24.24
N GLU A 55 -10.50 -6.63 -24.96
CA GLU A 55 -9.26 -7.10 -24.37
C GLU A 55 -8.54 -5.91 -23.75
N ILE A 56 -8.23 -6.02 -22.45
CA ILE A 56 -7.49 -4.99 -21.73
C ILE A 56 -6.02 -5.15 -22.10
N GLU A 57 -5.66 -4.84 -23.35
CA GLU A 57 -4.27 -4.69 -23.77
C GLU A 57 -3.86 -3.23 -23.55
N GLY A 58 -2.90 -3.01 -22.67
CA GLY A 58 -2.27 -1.71 -22.53
C GLY A 58 -2.31 -1.14 -21.11
N TYR A 59 -1.76 0.07 -20.99
CA TYR A 59 -1.57 0.79 -19.71
C TYR A 59 -2.87 1.38 -19.13
N PHE A 60 -3.96 1.42 -19.90
CA PHE A 60 -5.18 2.11 -19.53
C PHE A 60 -6.32 1.11 -19.37
N HIS A 61 -6.77 0.95 -18.14
CA HIS A 61 -7.93 0.14 -17.80
C HIS A 61 -9.20 0.94 -18.05
N THR A 62 -9.60 1.08 -19.31
CA THR A 62 -10.93 1.60 -19.62
C THR A 62 -11.90 0.43 -19.68
N LEU A 63 -12.94 0.51 -18.87
CA LEU A 63 -13.99 -0.47 -18.76
C LEU A 63 -15.22 0.08 -19.50
N LEU A 64 -15.79 -0.72 -20.39
CA LEU A 64 -17.03 -0.43 -21.06
C LEU A 64 -18.08 -1.45 -20.61
N GLU A 65 -19.17 -1.01 -20.00
CA GLU A 65 -20.28 -1.86 -19.61
C GLU A 65 -21.57 -1.37 -20.27
N ILE A 66 -22.18 -2.21 -21.10
CA ILE A 66 -23.51 -1.91 -21.64
C ILE A 66 -24.53 -2.25 -20.56
N THR A 67 -25.16 -1.23 -19.98
CA THR A 67 -26.15 -1.38 -18.92
C THR A 67 -27.56 -1.61 -19.46
N ARG A 68 -27.82 -1.11 -20.67
CA ARG A 68 -29.14 -1.23 -21.29
C ARG A 68 -29.07 -1.11 -22.82
N VAL A 69 -29.91 -1.86 -23.52
CA VAL A 69 -30.13 -1.76 -24.98
C VAL A 69 -31.58 -1.49 -25.24
N GLU A 70 -31.88 -0.53 -26.11
CA GLU A 70 -33.21 -0.25 -26.59
C GLU A 70 -33.27 -0.38 -28.11
N LEU A 71 -34.07 -1.32 -28.61
CA LEU A 71 -34.36 -1.49 -30.03
C LEU A 71 -35.71 -0.82 -30.34
N ALA A 72 -35.67 0.25 -31.12
CA ALA A 72 -36.82 0.96 -31.59
C ALA A 72 -36.92 0.91 -33.13
N LYS A 73 -38.02 1.36 -33.69
CA LYS A 73 -38.25 1.30 -35.14
C LYS A 73 -37.35 2.26 -35.92
N ASP A 74 -36.94 3.35 -35.30
CA ASP A 74 -36.24 4.48 -35.90
C ASP A 74 -34.79 4.61 -35.44
N GLU A 75 -34.43 3.98 -34.32
CA GLU A 75 -33.06 3.95 -33.78
C GLU A 75 -32.80 2.77 -32.86
N THR A 76 -31.51 2.48 -32.62
CA THR A 76 -31.06 1.62 -31.54
C THR A 76 -30.23 2.46 -30.57
N ARG A 77 -30.52 2.36 -29.25
CA ARG A 77 -29.80 3.06 -28.21
C ARG A 77 -29.04 2.10 -27.33
N LEU A 78 -27.78 2.36 -27.12
CA LEU A 78 -26.93 1.68 -26.14
C LEU A 78 -26.61 2.64 -24.99
N PHE A 79 -26.99 2.26 -23.78
CA PHE A 79 -26.61 2.93 -22.54
C PHE A 79 -25.34 2.23 -22.04
N MET A 80 -24.29 3.00 -21.85
CA MET A 80 -22.96 2.46 -21.54
C MET A 80 -22.36 3.22 -20.38
N HIS A 81 -21.87 2.48 -19.38
CA HIS A 81 -21.01 2.98 -18.34
C HIS A 81 -19.56 2.85 -18.81
N VAL A 82 -18.81 3.95 -18.71
CA VAL A 82 -17.39 4.05 -19.10
C VAL A 82 -16.61 4.40 -17.85
N ALA A 83 -15.69 3.54 -17.43
CA ALA A 83 -14.83 3.76 -16.28
C ALA A 83 -13.36 3.59 -16.66
N SER A 84 -12.50 4.48 -16.12
CA SER A 84 -11.06 4.45 -16.29
C SER A 84 -10.41 5.10 -15.06
N ARG A 85 -9.12 5.37 -15.10
CA ARG A 85 -8.46 6.13 -14.02
C ARG A 85 -8.99 7.57 -13.99
N PRO A 86 -9.10 8.20 -12.80
CA PRO A 86 -9.39 9.61 -12.70
C PRO A 86 -8.47 10.45 -13.59
N GLU A 87 -9.00 11.54 -14.11
CA GLU A 87 -8.31 12.48 -15.03
C GLU A 87 -7.81 11.82 -16.34
N ASN A 88 -8.08 10.55 -16.58
CA ASN A 88 -7.79 9.92 -17.87
C ASN A 88 -8.78 10.41 -18.93
N TRP A 89 -8.38 10.39 -20.20
CA TRP A 89 -9.28 10.72 -21.29
C TRP A 89 -9.78 9.49 -22.01
N VAL A 90 -10.99 9.57 -22.53
CA VAL A 90 -11.60 8.60 -23.41
C VAL A 90 -12.15 9.29 -24.64
N ARG A 91 -12.25 8.57 -25.75
CA ARG A 91 -12.76 9.09 -27.02
C ARG A 91 -13.55 8.02 -27.74
N PHE A 92 -14.73 8.35 -28.20
CA PHE A 92 -15.51 7.50 -29.11
C PHE A 92 -15.34 8.00 -30.55
N SER A 93 -15.05 7.06 -31.47
CA SER A 93 -14.90 7.36 -32.88
C SER A 93 -16.27 7.51 -33.56
N SER A 94 -16.39 8.49 -34.45
CA SER A 94 -17.58 8.61 -35.35
C SER A 94 -17.68 7.41 -36.32
N GLY A 95 -16.59 6.64 -36.49
CA GLY A 95 -16.56 5.38 -37.24
C GLY A 95 -17.15 4.17 -36.50
N THR A 96 -17.66 4.35 -35.27
CA THR A 96 -18.28 3.28 -34.48
C THR A 96 -19.55 2.70 -35.16
N TYR A 97 -19.72 1.39 -35.09
CA TYR A 97 -20.89 0.72 -35.66
C TYR A 97 -21.27 -0.55 -34.90
N LEU A 98 -22.52 -0.98 -35.08
CA LEU A 98 -22.98 -2.30 -34.62
C LEU A 98 -22.94 -3.28 -35.80
N VAL A 99 -22.75 -4.55 -35.50
CA VAL A 99 -22.80 -5.64 -36.50
C VAL A 99 -23.89 -6.64 -36.08
N ALA A 100 -24.86 -6.85 -36.95
CA ALA A 100 -25.87 -7.89 -36.78
C ALA A 100 -26.18 -8.55 -38.15
N ASP A 101 -26.22 -9.86 -38.15
CA ASP A 101 -26.46 -10.66 -39.39
C ASP A 101 -25.54 -10.24 -40.59
N GLY A 102 -24.28 -9.90 -40.28
CA GLY A 102 -23.29 -9.45 -41.26
C GLY A 102 -23.50 -8.04 -41.83
N LYS A 103 -24.40 -7.25 -41.25
CA LYS A 103 -24.68 -5.86 -41.64
C LYS A 103 -24.20 -4.89 -40.60
N HIS A 104 -23.71 -3.73 -41.05
CA HIS A 104 -23.26 -2.63 -40.23
C HIS A 104 -24.39 -1.63 -40.01
N TYR A 105 -24.49 -1.14 -38.77
CA TYR A 105 -25.44 -0.11 -38.34
C TYR A 105 -24.64 1.03 -37.71
N ALA A 106 -24.59 2.17 -38.41
CA ALA A 106 -23.68 3.26 -38.07
C ALA A 106 -24.10 4.02 -36.82
N LEU A 107 -23.13 4.52 -36.08
CA LEU A 107 -23.35 5.49 -35.00
C LEU A 107 -23.80 6.82 -35.62
N LYS A 108 -24.87 7.42 -35.06
CA LYS A 108 -25.43 8.71 -35.48
C LYS A 108 -25.06 9.85 -34.53
N SER A 109 -25.12 9.59 -33.24
CA SER A 109 -24.81 10.59 -32.21
C SER A 109 -24.46 9.92 -30.89
N LEU A 110 -23.88 10.69 -30.00
CA LEU A 110 -23.47 10.31 -28.65
C LEU A 110 -23.95 11.38 -27.69
N ASP A 111 -24.68 10.99 -26.66
CA ASP A 111 -25.02 11.85 -25.51
C ASP A 111 -24.00 11.64 -24.39
N GLY A 112 -23.65 12.70 -23.70
CA GLY A 112 -22.72 12.70 -22.57
C GLY A 112 -21.28 13.08 -22.94
N MET A 113 -20.88 12.91 -24.22
CA MET A 113 -19.55 13.24 -24.74
C MET A 113 -19.63 13.74 -26.19
N GLU A 114 -18.51 14.28 -26.71
CA GLU A 114 -18.38 14.62 -28.13
C GLU A 114 -17.65 13.51 -28.90
N LEU A 115 -18.14 13.15 -30.08
CA LEU A 115 -17.44 12.19 -30.96
C LEU A 115 -16.10 12.74 -31.44
N ASP A 116 -15.13 11.83 -31.65
CA ASP A 116 -13.79 12.11 -32.17
C ASP A 116 -12.96 13.09 -31.31
N LYS A 117 -13.41 13.40 -30.10
CA LYS A 117 -12.75 14.32 -29.17
C LYS A 117 -12.34 13.62 -27.88
N GLU A 118 -11.11 13.87 -27.45
CA GLU A 118 -10.64 13.45 -26.15
C GLU A 118 -11.46 14.15 -25.05
N THR A 119 -12.16 13.37 -24.26
CA THR A 119 -12.93 13.84 -23.11
C THR A 119 -12.29 13.30 -21.85
N PHE A 120 -11.79 14.20 -21.00
CA PHE A 120 -11.23 13.85 -19.72
C PHE A 120 -12.36 13.45 -18.78
N LEU A 121 -12.21 12.26 -18.19
CA LEU A 121 -13.12 11.79 -17.15
C LEU A 121 -12.97 12.69 -15.92
N THR A 122 -14.05 12.80 -15.17
CA THR A 122 -14.05 13.53 -13.90
C THR A 122 -13.09 12.90 -12.90
N ASP A 123 -12.92 13.54 -11.75
CA ASP A 123 -12.12 13.04 -10.63
C ASP A 123 -12.53 11.63 -10.17
N HIS A 124 -13.71 11.16 -10.58
CA HIS A 124 -14.23 9.82 -10.30
C HIS A 124 -13.83 8.78 -11.35
N GLY A 125 -13.20 9.19 -12.44
CA GLY A 125 -12.74 8.29 -13.50
C GLY A 125 -13.86 7.56 -14.25
N CYS A 126 -15.11 7.97 -14.15
CA CYS A 126 -16.22 7.33 -14.85
C CYS A 126 -17.24 8.34 -15.43
N THR A 127 -18.03 7.87 -16.39
CA THR A 127 -19.14 8.62 -16.98
C THR A 127 -20.13 7.68 -17.65
N ASP A 128 -21.38 8.10 -17.74
CA ASP A 128 -22.41 7.40 -18.47
C ASP A 128 -22.67 8.09 -19.81
N VAL A 129 -22.82 7.29 -20.85
CA VAL A 129 -23.09 7.78 -22.20
C VAL A 129 -24.23 7.02 -22.84
N VAL A 130 -24.91 7.66 -23.81
CA VAL A 130 -25.91 7.01 -24.65
C VAL A 130 -25.48 7.11 -26.12
N LEU A 131 -25.29 5.97 -26.76
CA LEU A 131 -24.90 5.89 -28.16
C LEU A 131 -26.15 5.61 -28.99
N HIS A 132 -26.40 6.39 -30.03
CA HIS A 132 -27.53 6.31 -30.94
C HIS A 132 -27.09 5.76 -32.30
N PHE A 133 -27.62 4.64 -32.69
CA PHE A 133 -27.29 3.93 -33.93
C PHE A 133 -28.44 3.87 -34.91
N ASP A 134 -28.15 3.54 -36.16
CA ASP A 134 -29.15 3.06 -37.10
C ASP A 134 -29.95 1.92 -36.47
N PRO A 135 -31.31 1.82 -36.80
CA PRO A 135 -32.18 0.87 -36.13
C PRO A 135 -31.81 -0.58 -36.49
N LEU A 136 -31.44 -1.35 -35.48
CA LEU A 136 -31.42 -2.80 -35.60
C LEU A 136 -32.83 -3.37 -35.76
N PRO A 137 -33.00 -4.48 -36.50
CA PRO A 137 -34.27 -5.17 -36.56
C PRO A 137 -34.82 -5.51 -35.17
N MET A 138 -36.10 -5.23 -34.91
CA MET A 138 -36.74 -5.48 -33.60
C MET A 138 -36.66 -6.94 -33.13
N LYS A 139 -36.33 -7.88 -34.00
CA LYS A 139 -36.20 -9.30 -33.72
C LYS A 139 -34.74 -9.73 -33.54
N THR A 140 -33.80 -8.76 -33.59
CA THR A 140 -32.38 -9.03 -33.35
C THR A 140 -32.20 -9.67 -31.97
N GLN A 141 -31.48 -10.78 -31.89
CA GLN A 141 -31.22 -11.51 -30.66
C GLN A 141 -29.79 -11.33 -30.16
N ARG A 142 -28.88 -11.01 -31.09
CA ARG A 142 -27.45 -10.85 -30.82
C ARG A 142 -26.84 -9.88 -31.84
N PHE A 143 -25.89 -9.07 -31.36
CA PHE A 143 -25.09 -8.18 -32.21
C PHE A 143 -23.72 -7.92 -31.56
N ASP A 144 -22.82 -7.34 -32.33
CA ASP A 144 -21.50 -6.91 -31.87
C ASP A 144 -21.40 -5.38 -31.92
N PHE A 145 -20.61 -4.81 -31.05
CA PHE A 145 -20.22 -3.39 -31.05
C PHE A 145 -18.74 -3.29 -31.43
N THR A 146 -18.41 -2.38 -32.35
CA THR A 146 -17.05 -2.13 -32.80
C THR A 146 -16.84 -0.62 -32.93
N GLU A 147 -15.81 -0.08 -32.26
CA GLU A 147 -15.46 1.35 -32.33
C GLU A 147 -14.90 1.73 -33.70
N GLY A 148 -14.34 0.77 -34.44
CA GLY A 148 -13.80 0.96 -35.78
C GLY A 148 -12.86 -0.17 -36.19
N ASP A 149 -12.28 -0.04 -37.40
CA ASP A 149 -11.38 -1.05 -37.99
C ASP A 149 -9.91 -0.63 -37.83
N PHE A 150 -9.51 -0.18 -36.64
CA PHE A 150 -8.15 0.20 -36.33
C PHE A 150 -7.63 -0.58 -35.11
N ASP A 151 -6.29 -0.67 -35.00
CA ASP A 151 -5.64 -1.35 -33.86
C ASP A 151 -5.97 -0.61 -32.56
N GLY A 152 -6.39 -1.37 -31.54
CA GLY A 152 -6.81 -0.84 -30.26
C GLY A 152 -8.25 -0.33 -30.19
N ALA A 153 -9.04 -0.48 -31.29
CA ALA A 153 -10.46 -0.17 -31.26
C ALA A 153 -11.21 -1.05 -30.26
N TRP A 154 -12.12 -0.45 -29.50
CA TRP A 154 -12.96 -1.22 -28.58
C TRP A 154 -13.94 -2.13 -29.34
N LYS A 155 -14.01 -3.39 -28.86
CA LYS A 155 -14.90 -4.40 -29.43
C LYS A 155 -15.62 -5.13 -28.30
N LEU A 156 -16.93 -5.07 -28.30
CA LEU A 156 -17.79 -5.86 -27.43
C LEU A 156 -18.56 -6.84 -28.30
N LEU A 157 -18.28 -8.12 -28.15
CA LEU A 157 -18.82 -9.15 -29.03
C LEU A 157 -19.87 -9.99 -28.32
N GLY A 158 -20.83 -10.43 -29.06
CA GLY A 158 -21.85 -11.34 -28.59
C GLY A 158 -22.83 -10.71 -27.60
N ILE A 159 -23.22 -9.45 -27.82
CA ILE A 159 -24.18 -8.73 -26.98
C ILE A 159 -25.57 -9.33 -27.21
N GLU A 160 -26.23 -9.80 -26.16
CA GLU A 160 -27.57 -10.41 -26.21
C GLU A 160 -28.38 -10.13 -24.93
N ASP A 161 -29.71 -10.24 -25.02
CA ASP A 161 -30.58 -10.09 -23.85
C ASP A 161 -30.24 -11.13 -22.76
N ALA A 162 -29.99 -10.68 -21.54
CA ALA A 162 -29.72 -11.54 -20.40
C ALA A 162 -30.75 -12.67 -20.21
N LYS A 163 -32.02 -12.41 -20.50
CA LYS A 163 -33.10 -13.41 -20.41
C LYS A 163 -32.93 -14.53 -21.42
N THR A 164 -32.43 -14.22 -22.63
CA THR A 164 -32.11 -15.19 -23.66
C THR A 164 -30.85 -15.96 -23.29
N ARG A 165 -29.83 -15.24 -22.87
CA ARG A 165 -28.54 -15.81 -22.47
C ARG A 165 -28.70 -16.82 -21.33
N ALA A 166 -29.55 -16.53 -20.34
CA ALA A 166 -29.86 -17.42 -19.21
C ALA A 166 -30.48 -18.78 -19.66
N GLY A 167 -30.89 -18.92 -20.90
CA GLY A 167 -31.30 -20.19 -21.48
C GLY A 167 -30.14 -21.18 -21.67
N ARG A 168 -28.89 -20.70 -21.77
CA ARG A 168 -27.68 -21.55 -21.85
C ARG A 168 -27.03 -21.65 -20.47
N LEU A 169 -26.83 -22.86 -19.99
CA LEU A 169 -26.23 -23.08 -18.66
C LEU A 169 -24.68 -22.95 -18.68
N PHE A 170 -24.04 -23.32 -19.77
CA PHE A 170 -22.58 -23.36 -19.89
C PHE A 170 -22.09 -22.33 -20.94
N PRO A 171 -21.06 -21.50 -20.64
CA PRO A 171 -20.59 -21.12 -19.30
C PRO A 171 -21.55 -20.10 -18.64
N SER A 172 -21.69 -20.09 -17.32
CA SER A 172 -22.55 -19.10 -16.65
C SER A 172 -22.21 -18.95 -15.15
N ASN A 173 -22.43 -17.73 -14.63
CA ASN A 173 -22.31 -17.38 -13.22
C ASN A 173 -23.69 -17.01 -12.68
N TRP A 174 -24.08 -17.54 -11.51
CA TRP A 174 -25.43 -17.39 -10.96
C TRP A 174 -25.40 -16.80 -9.56
N ARG A 175 -26.19 -15.74 -9.36
CA ARG A 175 -26.41 -15.13 -8.04
C ARG A 175 -27.77 -15.50 -7.48
N ASN A 176 -27.83 -15.68 -6.19
CA ASN A 176 -29.07 -15.88 -5.46
C ASN A 176 -29.89 -14.59 -5.45
N VAL A 177 -31.16 -14.67 -5.87
CA VAL A 177 -32.04 -13.49 -5.96
C VAL A 177 -32.36 -12.90 -4.58
N GLN A 178 -32.41 -13.73 -3.54
CA GLN A 178 -32.76 -13.29 -2.17
C GLN A 178 -31.58 -12.64 -1.45
N THR A 179 -30.40 -13.26 -1.52
CA THR A 179 -29.21 -12.77 -0.81
C THR A 179 -28.39 -11.79 -1.65
N GLY A 180 -28.41 -11.94 -2.98
CA GLY A 180 -27.55 -11.17 -3.88
C GLY A 180 -26.14 -11.76 -4.07
N ASP A 181 -25.81 -12.84 -3.36
CA ASP A 181 -24.48 -13.45 -3.41
C ASP A 181 -24.30 -14.28 -4.67
N TRP A 182 -23.08 -14.32 -5.17
CA TRP A 182 -22.66 -15.28 -6.17
C TRP A 182 -22.46 -16.63 -5.51
N ASP A 183 -23.35 -17.60 -5.80
CA ASP A 183 -23.34 -18.90 -5.14
C ASP A 183 -22.75 -20.01 -5.99
N ILE A 184 -22.97 -20.01 -7.33
CA ILE A 184 -22.56 -21.12 -8.18
C ILE A 184 -22.27 -20.66 -9.61
N SER A 185 -21.30 -21.32 -10.24
CA SER A 185 -21.01 -21.21 -11.67
C SER A 185 -20.90 -22.55 -12.36
N PHE A 186 -21.29 -22.59 -13.62
CA PHE A 186 -21.17 -23.76 -14.47
C PHE A 186 -20.32 -23.43 -15.68
N TYR A 187 -19.19 -24.12 -15.82
CA TYR A 187 -18.29 -24.08 -16.98
C TYR A 187 -18.34 -25.40 -17.72
N GLU A 188 -17.69 -25.54 -18.87
CA GLU A 188 -17.77 -26.76 -19.67
C GLU A 188 -17.30 -28.01 -18.90
N ASP A 189 -16.18 -27.90 -18.18
CA ASP A 189 -15.49 -29.03 -17.56
C ASP A 189 -15.64 -29.08 -16.03
N PHE A 190 -16.09 -28.01 -15.38
CA PHE A 190 -16.21 -27.92 -13.93
C PHE A 190 -17.26 -26.88 -13.50
N ALA A 191 -17.64 -26.93 -12.24
CA ALA A 191 -18.41 -25.91 -11.55
C ALA A 191 -17.56 -25.19 -10.49
N ILE A 192 -17.95 -23.96 -10.13
CA ILE A 192 -17.44 -23.25 -8.95
C ILE A 192 -18.59 -23.18 -7.95
N TYR A 193 -18.36 -23.68 -6.75
CA TYR A 193 -19.33 -23.66 -5.65
C TYR A 193 -18.58 -23.70 -4.32
N ASP A 194 -19.09 -23.00 -3.30
CA ASP A 194 -18.49 -22.95 -1.97
C ASP A 194 -16.98 -22.64 -2.00
N CYS A 195 -16.61 -21.63 -2.77
CA CYS A 195 -15.21 -21.16 -2.99
C CYS A 195 -14.26 -22.24 -3.53
N GLN A 196 -14.74 -23.27 -4.23
CA GLN A 196 -13.93 -24.37 -4.73
C GLN A 196 -14.29 -24.73 -6.17
N PHE A 197 -13.35 -25.39 -6.86
CA PHE A 197 -13.57 -26.02 -8.16
C PHE A 197 -14.12 -27.43 -7.95
N TRP A 198 -15.25 -27.74 -8.58
CA TRP A 198 -15.92 -29.03 -8.53
C TRP A 198 -15.93 -29.70 -9.89
N GLN A 199 -15.55 -30.96 -9.97
CA GLN A 199 -15.60 -31.74 -11.20
C GLN A 199 -17.03 -32.27 -11.45
N TYR A 200 -17.41 -32.39 -12.72
CA TYR A 200 -18.64 -33.07 -13.06
C TYR A 200 -18.45 -34.59 -13.00
N LYS A 201 -19.07 -35.26 -12.06
CA LYS A 201 -19.14 -36.73 -12.01
C LYS A 201 -20.21 -37.24 -12.94
N GLN A 202 -21.36 -36.58 -12.98
CA GLN A 202 -22.47 -36.88 -13.84
C GLN A 202 -23.18 -35.62 -14.28
N LYS A 203 -23.65 -35.53 -15.51
CA LYS A 203 -24.30 -34.36 -16.07
C LYS A 203 -25.43 -34.84 -17.00
N ASP A 204 -26.66 -34.89 -16.47
CA ASP A 204 -27.86 -35.27 -17.20
C ASP A 204 -28.71 -34.02 -17.50
N GLY A 205 -29.17 -33.86 -18.74
CA GLY A 205 -30.00 -32.71 -19.10
C GLY A 205 -30.33 -32.64 -20.59
N ASN A 206 -31.30 -31.82 -20.91
CA ASN A 206 -31.79 -31.67 -22.27
C ASN A 206 -31.61 -30.27 -22.86
N GLY A 207 -30.67 -29.49 -22.35
CA GLY A 207 -30.35 -28.13 -22.79
C GLY A 207 -31.10 -27.03 -22.03
N ASP A 208 -32.20 -27.32 -21.32
CA ASP A 208 -32.94 -26.31 -20.53
C ASP A 208 -33.02 -26.62 -19.03
N ALA A 209 -32.98 -27.90 -18.68
CA ALA A 209 -32.93 -28.35 -17.29
C ALA A 209 -31.87 -29.45 -17.11
N TYR A 210 -31.21 -29.46 -15.95
CA TYR A 210 -30.08 -30.37 -15.66
C TYR A 210 -30.19 -30.99 -14.28
N SER A 211 -29.75 -32.24 -14.14
CA SER A 211 -29.36 -32.87 -12.88
C SER A 211 -27.87 -33.17 -12.95
N ILE A 212 -27.09 -32.55 -12.06
CA ILE A 212 -25.63 -32.56 -12.09
C ILE A 212 -25.12 -33.10 -10.77
N THR A 213 -24.25 -34.11 -10.79
CA THR A 213 -23.50 -34.55 -9.61
C THR A 213 -22.11 -33.94 -9.69
N LEU A 214 -21.76 -33.12 -8.72
CA LEU A 214 -20.46 -32.50 -8.54
C LEU A 214 -19.62 -33.28 -7.53
N GLU A 215 -18.33 -33.41 -7.77
CA GLU A 215 -17.38 -34.08 -6.90
C GLU A 215 -16.18 -33.18 -6.62
N ASN A 216 -15.77 -33.14 -5.34
CA ASN A 216 -14.52 -32.52 -4.90
C ASN A 216 -13.95 -33.26 -3.68
N GLY A 217 -12.73 -33.80 -3.80
CA GLY A 217 -12.02 -34.48 -2.70
C GLY A 217 -12.79 -35.64 -2.06
N GLY A 218 -13.58 -36.39 -2.83
CA GLY A 218 -14.42 -37.49 -2.38
C GLY A 218 -15.78 -37.07 -1.79
N LYS A 219 -16.06 -35.77 -1.70
CA LYS A 219 -17.39 -35.25 -1.38
C LYS A 219 -18.20 -35.07 -2.66
N GLU A 220 -19.43 -35.54 -2.62
CA GLU A 220 -20.37 -35.41 -3.73
C GLU A 220 -21.57 -34.52 -3.32
N ILE A 221 -22.03 -33.69 -4.22
CA ILE A 221 -23.27 -32.91 -4.08
C ILE A 221 -24.09 -33.02 -5.35
N VAL A 222 -25.42 -33.00 -5.19
CA VAL A 222 -26.36 -33.01 -6.31
C VAL A 222 -26.91 -31.60 -6.52
N VAL A 223 -26.81 -31.14 -7.76
CA VAL A 223 -27.32 -29.84 -8.19
C VAL A 223 -28.41 -30.05 -9.27
N ASN A 224 -29.65 -29.70 -8.95
CA ASN A 224 -30.75 -29.73 -9.89
C ASN A 224 -31.03 -28.30 -10.40
N VAL A 225 -30.89 -28.11 -11.70
CA VAL A 225 -31.07 -26.82 -12.37
C VAL A 225 -32.39 -26.84 -13.15
N GLY A 226 -33.33 -26.05 -12.72
CA GLY A 226 -34.62 -25.88 -13.40
C GLY A 226 -34.51 -25.10 -14.69
N LYS A 227 -35.62 -25.12 -15.47
CA LYS A 227 -35.74 -24.39 -16.74
C LYS A 227 -35.60 -22.89 -16.54
N ASN A 228 -35.06 -22.22 -17.58
CA ASN A 228 -35.06 -20.75 -17.62
C ASN A 228 -36.52 -20.20 -17.67
N LYS A 229 -36.79 -19.31 -16.76
CA LYS A 229 -38.06 -18.55 -16.70
C LYS A 229 -37.77 -17.06 -16.70
N LYS A 230 -37.68 -16.45 -17.86
CA LYS A 230 -37.48 -14.98 -18.02
C LYS A 230 -36.17 -14.49 -17.40
N GLY A 231 -35.08 -15.24 -17.51
CA GLY A 231 -33.77 -14.88 -16.96
C GLY A 231 -33.47 -15.48 -15.58
N HIS A 232 -34.43 -16.17 -14.98
CA HIS A 232 -34.27 -16.82 -13.67
C HIS A 232 -34.31 -18.34 -13.79
N ARG A 233 -33.63 -19.01 -12.88
CA ARG A 233 -33.68 -20.46 -12.70
C ARG A 233 -33.90 -20.84 -11.24
N SER A 234 -34.73 -21.83 -10.99
CA SER A 234 -34.70 -22.52 -9.70
C SER A 234 -33.51 -23.47 -9.69
N ILE A 235 -32.58 -23.31 -8.74
CA ILE A 235 -31.46 -24.22 -8.56
C ILE A 235 -31.54 -24.81 -7.16
N THR A 236 -31.46 -26.13 -7.09
CA THR A 236 -31.42 -26.86 -5.82
C THR A 236 -30.02 -27.42 -5.64
N ILE A 237 -29.31 -27.02 -4.61
CA ILE A 237 -27.95 -27.45 -4.27
C ILE A 237 -28.00 -28.25 -2.98
N ASP A 238 -27.63 -29.50 -3.02
CA ASP A 238 -27.65 -30.41 -1.85
C ASP A 238 -28.98 -30.33 -1.07
N GLY A 239 -30.11 -30.40 -1.78
CA GLY A 239 -31.47 -30.33 -1.22
C GLY A 239 -31.98 -28.93 -0.86
N LYS A 240 -31.14 -27.86 -0.90
CA LYS A 240 -31.57 -26.47 -0.66
C LYS A 240 -31.93 -25.80 -1.98
N GLN A 241 -33.19 -25.41 -2.11
CA GLN A 241 -33.71 -24.74 -3.31
C GLN A 241 -33.62 -23.22 -3.16
N GLY A 242 -33.17 -22.54 -4.23
CA GLY A 242 -33.17 -21.10 -4.36
C GLY A 242 -33.63 -20.63 -5.74
N GLU A 243 -33.94 -19.36 -5.89
CA GLU A 243 -34.13 -18.70 -7.18
C GLU A 243 -32.85 -17.92 -7.53
N TYR A 244 -32.39 -18.06 -8.77
CA TYR A 244 -31.12 -17.53 -9.21
C TYR A 244 -31.28 -16.72 -10.49
N SER A 245 -30.54 -15.63 -10.60
CA SER A 245 -30.39 -14.84 -11.82
C SER A 245 -28.96 -14.95 -12.36
N LEU A 246 -28.85 -14.86 -13.70
CA LEU A 246 -27.55 -14.86 -14.38
C LEU A 246 -26.80 -13.55 -14.03
N ILE A 247 -25.51 -13.65 -13.73
CA ILE A 247 -24.61 -12.49 -13.59
C ILE A 247 -24.13 -12.12 -14.99
N THR A 248 -24.48 -10.94 -15.46
CA THR A 248 -24.09 -10.39 -16.75
C THR A 248 -23.25 -9.12 -16.63
N SER A 249 -23.33 -8.44 -15.47
CA SER A 249 -22.56 -7.26 -15.13
C SER A 249 -21.11 -7.62 -14.77
N ILE A 250 -20.22 -6.67 -14.93
CA ILE A 250 -18.79 -6.80 -14.64
C ILE A 250 -18.53 -7.06 -13.15
N CYS A 251 -19.16 -6.28 -12.28
CA CYS A 251 -19.24 -6.50 -10.84
C CYS A 251 -20.61 -7.05 -10.45
N LEU A 252 -20.79 -7.54 -9.24
CA LEU A 252 -22.13 -7.91 -8.78
C LEU A 252 -23.04 -6.70 -8.77
N PRO A 253 -24.29 -6.84 -9.26
CA PRO A 253 -25.31 -5.80 -9.11
C PRO A 253 -25.63 -5.55 -7.63
N ASP A 254 -26.30 -4.44 -7.35
CA ASP A 254 -26.75 -4.08 -6.02
C ASP A 254 -27.40 -5.25 -5.28
N TYR A 255 -27.09 -5.37 -4.01
CA TYR A 255 -27.71 -6.37 -3.16
C TYR A 255 -29.20 -6.03 -2.95
N PRO A 256 -30.07 -7.05 -2.89
CA PRO A 256 -31.53 -6.83 -2.79
C PRO A 256 -31.97 -6.24 -1.45
N THR A 257 -31.14 -6.37 -0.42
CA THR A 257 -31.41 -5.89 0.94
C THR A 257 -30.20 -5.18 1.51
N LYS A 258 -30.44 -4.18 2.39
CA LYS A 258 -29.37 -3.50 3.12
C LYS A 258 -28.82 -4.40 4.22
N ASP A 259 -27.51 -4.55 4.29
CA ASP A 259 -26.83 -5.07 5.48
C ASP A 259 -26.58 -3.91 6.45
N THR A 260 -27.15 -4.03 7.64
CA THR A 260 -27.05 -3.02 8.71
C THR A 260 -25.94 -3.31 9.70
N SER A 261 -25.21 -4.42 9.54
CA SER A 261 -24.05 -4.74 10.37
C SER A 261 -22.96 -3.68 10.19
N THR A 262 -22.33 -3.30 11.28
CA THR A 262 -21.24 -2.31 11.31
C THR A 262 -19.92 -2.92 11.76
N GLU A 263 -19.94 -4.17 12.21
CA GLU A 263 -18.83 -4.82 12.84
C GLU A 263 -17.94 -5.55 11.83
N PHE A 264 -16.63 -5.46 12.04
CA PHE A 264 -15.63 -6.26 11.37
C PHE A 264 -15.20 -7.41 12.26
N LYS A 265 -14.77 -8.51 11.67
CA LYS A 265 -14.30 -9.65 12.43
C LYS A 265 -13.04 -9.25 13.20
N ASP A 266 -13.13 -9.37 14.52
CA ASP A 266 -12.01 -9.14 15.44
C ASP A 266 -11.55 -10.48 16.00
N SER A 267 -10.36 -10.92 15.61
CA SER A 267 -9.72 -12.12 16.14
C SER A 267 -8.93 -11.86 17.43
N HIS A 268 -9.06 -10.67 18.01
CA HIS A 268 -8.30 -10.23 19.20
C HIS A 268 -6.78 -10.39 19.00
N TYR A 269 -6.30 -10.07 17.80
CA TYR A 269 -4.91 -10.20 17.38
C TYR A 269 -4.35 -11.64 17.51
N GLN A 270 -5.19 -12.64 17.31
CA GLN A 270 -4.77 -14.03 17.15
C GLN A 270 -4.63 -14.34 15.67
N THR A 271 -3.51 -14.95 15.29
CA THR A 271 -3.29 -15.35 13.91
C THR A 271 -4.32 -16.37 13.48
N ASP A 272 -5.03 -16.09 12.40
CA ASP A 272 -5.86 -17.05 11.69
C ASP A 272 -5.58 -16.94 10.18
N THR A 273 -5.98 -17.94 9.43
CA THR A 273 -5.63 -18.04 8.01
C THR A 273 -6.83 -17.69 7.14
N VAL A 274 -6.68 -16.68 6.31
CA VAL A 274 -7.56 -16.44 5.16
C VAL A 274 -7.17 -17.39 4.05
N THR A 275 -8.14 -18.03 3.41
CA THR A 275 -7.91 -18.78 2.17
C THR A 275 -8.50 -18.01 1.00
N LEU A 276 -7.65 -17.61 0.07
CA LEU A 276 -8.06 -16.98 -1.19
C LEU A 276 -7.86 -17.97 -2.33
N VAL A 277 -8.94 -18.52 -2.84
CA VAL A 277 -8.97 -19.28 -4.09
C VAL A 277 -9.22 -18.30 -5.22
N GLY A 278 -8.55 -18.47 -6.35
CA GLY A 278 -8.76 -17.53 -7.45
C GLY A 278 -8.64 -18.17 -8.81
N TRP A 279 -9.22 -17.51 -9.79
CA TRP A 279 -9.11 -17.85 -11.19
C TRP A 279 -8.96 -16.59 -12.03
N LEU A 280 -7.79 -16.44 -12.65
CA LEU A 280 -7.51 -15.45 -13.70
C LEU A 280 -7.92 -16.07 -15.04
N LYS A 281 -9.22 -16.03 -15.34
CA LYS A 281 -9.81 -16.67 -16.49
C LYS A 281 -9.44 -15.92 -17.77
N ASP A 282 -9.11 -16.67 -18.84
CA ASP A 282 -8.77 -16.15 -20.17
C ASP A 282 -7.62 -15.11 -20.16
N MET A 283 -6.66 -15.32 -19.28
CA MET A 283 -5.50 -14.45 -19.12
C MET A 283 -4.71 -14.33 -20.41
N PRO A 284 -4.32 -13.11 -20.87
CA PRO A 284 -3.51 -12.90 -22.06
C PRO A 284 -2.18 -13.64 -22.01
N GLN A 285 -1.66 -14.06 -23.17
CA GLN A 285 -0.44 -14.87 -23.25
C GLN A 285 0.78 -14.18 -22.63
N TRP A 286 0.95 -12.88 -22.88
CA TRP A 286 2.06 -12.11 -22.32
C TRP A 286 2.05 -12.08 -20.77
N MET A 287 0.88 -12.13 -20.13
CA MET A 287 0.77 -12.25 -18.68
C MET A 287 1.16 -13.66 -18.20
N LYS A 288 0.80 -14.69 -18.96
CA LYS A 288 1.21 -16.08 -18.67
C LYS A 288 2.72 -16.23 -18.72
N ASP A 289 3.37 -15.55 -19.68
CA ASP A 289 4.82 -15.60 -19.88
C ASP A 289 5.59 -14.80 -18.81
N ALA A 290 4.98 -13.77 -18.24
CA ALA A 290 5.63 -12.84 -17.31
C ALA A 290 5.78 -13.36 -15.87
N GLY A 291 5.24 -14.53 -15.52
CA GLY A 291 5.39 -15.15 -14.20
C GLY A 291 4.17 -15.96 -13.78
N ARG A 292 4.37 -16.89 -12.86
CA ARG A 292 3.36 -17.91 -12.48
C ARG A 292 2.91 -17.84 -11.03
N ALA A 293 3.21 -16.79 -10.32
CA ALA A 293 2.74 -16.61 -8.94
C ALA A 293 1.76 -15.44 -8.87
N TYR A 294 0.65 -15.62 -8.19
CA TYR A 294 -0.23 -14.52 -7.77
C TYR A 294 0.14 -14.11 -6.36
N GLU A 295 0.22 -12.82 -6.11
CA GLU A 295 0.71 -12.26 -4.86
C GLU A 295 -0.34 -11.33 -4.25
N VAL A 296 -0.53 -11.45 -2.95
CA VAL A 296 -1.39 -10.58 -2.15
C VAL A 296 -0.55 -9.99 -1.03
N THR A 297 -0.61 -8.69 -0.85
CA THR A 297 0.13 -7.96 0.19
C THR A 297 -0.81 -7.35 1.21
N HIS A 298 -0.39 -7.33 2.46
CA HIS A 298 -1.01 -6.59 3.56
C HIS A 298 0.06 -6.00 4.48
N GLU A 299 -0.30 -5.06 5.33
CA GLU A 299 0.63 -4.44 6.27
C GLU A 299 0.70 -5.21 7.58
N ASN A 300 1.90 -5.40 8.10
CA ASN A 300 2.09 -5.89 9.46
C ASN A 300 1.97 -4.73 10.45
N ILE A 301 1.00 -4.79 11.33
CA ILE A 301 0.66 -3.69 12.26
C ILE A 301 1.78 -3.32 13.24
N PHE A 302 2.72 -4.24 13.51
CA PHE A 302 3.84 -4.02 14.43
C PHE A 302 5.08 -3.50 13.70
N SER A 303 5.43 -4.09 12.57
CA SER A 303 6.65 -3.72 11.82
C SER A 303 6.41 -2.59 10.82
N GLY A 304 5.17 -2.31 10.45
CA GLY A 304 4.85 -1.41 9.35
C GLY A 304 5.41 -1.85 8.00
N LYS A 305 5.77 -3.11 7.86
CA LYS A 305 6.27 -3.67 6.61
C LYS A 305 5.17 -4.40 5.87
N GLN A 306 5.26 -4.37 4.55
CA GLN A 306 4.42 -5.19 3.71
C GLN A 306 4.81 -6.66 3.84
N GLU A 307 3.82 -7.50 4.13
CA GLU A 307 3.92 -8.94 4.10
C GLU A 307 3.21 -9.47 2.86
N SER A 308 3.92 -10.31 2.12
CA SER A 308 3.42 -10.89 0.88
C SER A 308 3.11 -12.37 1.08
N SER A 309 1.92 -12.76 0.68
CA SER A 309 1.52 -14.16 0.51
C SER A 309 1.31 -14.46 -0.96
N TYR A 310 1.86 -15.55 -1.46
CA TYR A 310 1.79 -15.90 -2.88
C TYR A 310 1.65 -17.41 -3.08
N ASP A 311 1.07 -17.78 -4.22
CA ASP A 311 1.06 -19.16 -4.68
C ASP A 311 1.21 -19.24 -6.20
N LYS A 312 1.68 -20.38 -6.66
CA LYS A 312 1.84 -20.64 -8.09
C LYS A 312 0.47 -20.84 -8.74
N MET A 313 0.28 -20.22 -9.88
CA MET A 313 -0.87 -20.49 -10.72
C MET A 313 -0.66 -21.74 -11.56
N ASP A 314 -1.72 -22.50 -11.79
CA ASP A 314 -1.73 -23.58 -12.76
C ASP A 314 -1.81 -23.04 -14.21
N SER A 315 -1.81 -23.95 -15.21
CA SER A 315 -1.88 -23.57 -16.62
C SER A 315 -3.17 -22.88 -17.04
N LEU A 316 -4.22 -22.98 -16.21
CA LEU A 316 -5.52 -22.33 -16.41
C LEU A 316 -5.64 -20.99 -15.69
N GLY A 317 -4.61 -20.58 -14.93
CA GLY A 317 -4.62 -19.34 -14.13
C GLY A 317 -5.30 -19.47 -12.76
N ARG A 318 -5.42 -20.71 -12.22
CA ARG A 318 -6.04 -20.97 -10.92
C ARG A 318 -4.97 -21.03 -9.84
N PHE A 319 -5.29 -20.51 -8.65
CA PHE A 319 -4.38 -20.47 -7.48
C PHE A 319 -5.15 -20.63 -6.17
N THR A 320 -4.43 -20.95 -5.10
CA THR A 320 -4.97 -20.97 -3.73
C THR A 320 -3.93 -20.44 -2.76
N ILE A 321 -4.14 -19.23 -2.24
CA ILE A 321 -3.23 -18.57 -1.31
C ILE A 321 -3.78 -18.71 0.11
N LYS A 322 -2.90 -19.06 1.04
CA LYS A 322 -3.17 -18.99 2.48
C LYS A 322 -2.46 -17.77 3.04
N ILE A 323 -3.21 -16.83 3.59
CA ILE A 323 -2.75 -15.55 4.09
C ILE A 323 -2.90 -15.55 5.61
N PRO A 324 -1.80 -15.65 6.37
CA PRO A 324 -1.84 -15.47 7.82
C PRO A 324 -2.21 -14.02 8.13
N MET A 325 -3.27 -13.80 8.89
CA MET A 325 -3.73 -12.46 9.26
C MET A 325 -4.03 -12.41 10.76
N LEU A 326 -3.73 -11.28 11.37
CA LEU A 326 -4.00 -11.02 12.79
C LEU A 326 -5.43 -10.58 13.04
N ASN A 327 -5.97 -9.84 12.11
CA ASN A 327 -7.28 -9.23 12.18
C ASN A 327 -7.77 -8.87 10.78
N SER A 328 -9.00 -8.36 10.66
CA SER A 328 -9.48 -7.82 9.38
C SER A 328 -8.53 -6.71 8.90
N SER A 329 -8.12 -6.76 7.65
CA SER A 329 -7.15 -5.82 7.07
C SER A 329 -7.42 -5.55 5.59
N GLU A 330 -7.05 -4.36 5.14
CA GLU A 330 -6.86 -4.06 3.73
C GLU A 330 -5.80 -4.98 3.12
N VAL A 331 -6.08 -5.43 1.92
CA VAL A 331 -5.15 -6.21 1.10
C VAL A 331 -5.08 -5.66 -0.31
N TYR A 332 -3.92 -5.81 -0.89
CA TYR A 332 -3.65 -5.39 -2.26
C TYR A 332 -3.13 -6.57 -3.06
N ALA A 333 -3.65 -6.72 -4.26
CA ALA A 333 -3.08 -7.61 -5.24
C ALA A 333 -2.85 -6.80 -6.51
N ASP A 334 -1.59 -6.53 -6.83
CA ASP A 334 -1.19 -5.80 -8.04
C ASP A 334 -0.29 -6.69 -8.89
N TRP A 335 -0.84 -7.80 -9.33
CA TRP A 335 -0.12 -8.70 -10.21
C TRP A 335 -0.40 -8.37 -11.67
N LYS A 336 0.62 -7.91 -12.38
CA LYS A 336 0.55 -7.71 -13.84
C LYS A 336 -0.71 -6.95 -14.30
N ARG A 337 -1.08 -5.88 -13.58
CA ARG A 337 -2.23 -5.01 -13.86
C ARG A 337 -3.61 -5.56 -13.43
N THR A 338 -3.66 -6.62 -12.64
CA THR A 338 -4.89 -7.08 -11.99
C THR A 338 -5.03 -6.43 -10.61
N PHE A 339 -5.07 -5.11 -10.55
CA PHE A 339 -5.18 -4.42 -9.27
C PHE A 339 -6.49 -4.76 -8.57
N ILE A 340 -6.38 -5.31 -7.37
CA ILE A 340 -7.48 -5.55 -6.43
C ILE A 340 -7.11 -4.87 -5.12
N HIS A 341 -7.95 -3.95 -4.68
CA HIS A 341 -7.93 -3.38 -3.33
C HIS A 341 -9.20 -3.80 -2.63
N THR A 342 -9.09 -4.51 -1.53
CA THR A 342 -10.24 -4.99 -0.77
C THR A 342 -9.84 -5.29 0.68
N LEU A 343 -10.76 -5.85 1.43
CA LEU A 343 -10.57 -6.28 2.81
C LEU A 343 -10.68 -7.80 2.89
N LEU A 344 -9.85 -8.42 3.70
CA LEU A 344 -10.00 -9.84 4.03
C LEU A 344 -10.14 -10.02 5.54
N GLU A 345 -10.88 -11.05 5.95
CA GLU A 345 -11.18 -11.34 7.35
C GLU A 345 -10.59 -12.69 7.75
N PRO A 346 -9.88 -12.78 8.89
CA PRO A 346 -9.26 -14.02 9.37
C PRO A 346 -10.22 -15.19 9.44
N GLY A 347 -9.77 -16.39 9.04
CA GLY A 347 -10.52 -17.64 9.06
C GLY A 347 -11.59 -17.76 7.97
N GLU A 348 -11.75 -16.76 7.09
CA GLU A 348 -12.70 -16.83 5.99
C GLU A 348 -12.06 -17.42 4.72
N THR A 349 -12.91 -17.96 3.85
CA THR A 349 -12.52 -18.43 2.53
C THR A 349 -13.26 -17.63 1.48
N TYR A 350 -12.50 -17.11 0.52
CA TYR A 350 -13.00 -16.34 -0.61
C TYR A 350 -12.58 -16.97 -1.92
N PHE A 351 -13.42 -16.82 -2.94
CA PHE A 351 -13.06 -17.14 -4.32
C PHE A 351 -13.12 -15.87 -5.15
N LEU A 352 -12.03 -15.53 -5.85
CA LEU A 352 -11.94 -14.41 -6.78
C LEU A 352 -12.01 -14.92 -8.22
N LEU A 353 -13.02 -14.53 -8.97
CA LEU A 353 -13.02 -14.62 -10.42
C LEU A 353 -12.59 -13.29 -11.04
N TYR A 354 -11.52 -13.33 -11.81
CA TYR A 354 -11.09 -12.22 -12.66
C TYR A 354 -11.11 -12.73 -14.11
N ASP A 355 -12.13 -12.35 -14.87
CA ASP A 355 -12.33 -12.81 -16.25
C ASP A 355 -11.85 -11.74 -17.24
N PHE A 356 -10.69 -11.98 -17.85
CA PHE A 356 -10.08 -11.03 -18.79
C PHE A 356 -10.87 -10.88 -20.10
N LYS A 357 -11.59 -11.91 -20.51
CA LYS A 357 -12.38 -11.89 -21.73
C LYS A 357 -13.80 -11.40 -21.51
N GLY A 358 -14.47 -11.90 -20.47
CA GLY A 358 -15.84 -11.50 -20.11
C GLY A 358 -15.92 -10.22 -19.28
N GLY A 359 -14.79 -9.76 -18.73
CA GLY A 359 -14.70 -8.55 -17.92
C GLY A 359 -15.12 -8.72 -16.44
N HIS A 360 -15.59 -9.90 -16.02
CA HIS A 360 -16.10 -10.08 -14.67
C HIS A 360 -15.01 -9.97 -13.59
N LYS A 361 -15.32 -9.25 -12.52
CA LYS A 361 -14.53 -9.16 -11.28
C LYS A 361 -15.49 -9.36 -10.11
N ILE A 362 -15.54 -10.56 -9.55
CA ILE A 362 -16.49 -10.92 -8.51
C ILE A 362 -15.89 -11.84 -7.46
N PHE A 363 -16.35 -11.71 -6.23
CA PHE A 363 -16.01 -12.59 -5.12
C PHE A 363 -17.17 -13.52 -4.76
N MET A 364 -16.86 -14.80 -4.49
CA MET A 364 -17.73 -15.76 -3.81
C MET A 364 -17.23 -15.97 -2.38
N GLY A 365 -18.11 -16.23 -1.46
CA GLY A 365 -17.82 -16.55 -0.06
C GLY A 365 -18.96 -16.15 0.86
N LYS A 366 -19.03 -16.76 2.02
CA LYS A 366 -20.08 -16.53 2.99
C LYS A 366 -20.22 -15.05 3.40
N ASN A 367 -19.11 -14.33 3.44
CA ASN A 367 -19.03 -12.93 3.83
C ASN A 367 -18.42 -12.06 2.71
N SER A 368 -18.66 -12.40 1.43
CA SER A 368 -18.02 -11.74 0.29
C SER A 368 -18.69 -10.43 -0.16
N ARG A 369 -19.74 -9.99 0.53
CA ARG A 369 -20.48 -8.77 0.17
C ARG A 369 -19.58 -7.53 0.18
N LEU A 370 -18.82 -7.33 1.25
CA LEU A 370 -17.92 -6.19 1.37
C LEU A 370 -16.87 -6.15 0.25
N GLN A 371 -16.29 -7.32 -0.10
CA GLN A 371 -15.33 -7.47 -1.18
C GLN A 371 -15.96 -7.11 -2.54
N ASN A 372 -17.20 -7.52 -2.77
CA ASN A 372 -17.93 -7.16 -3.99
C ASN A 372 -18.28 -5.66 -4.04
N GLU A 373 -18.63 -5.06 -2.91
CA GLU A 373 -18.89 -3.62 -2.81
C GLU A 373 -17.62 -2.79 -3.07
N THR A 374 -16.42 -3.25 -2.60
CA THR A 374 -15.14 -2.59 -2.91
C THR A 374 -14.74 -2.71 -4.40
N LEU A 375 -15.26 -3.70 -5.13
CA LEU A 375 -15.07 -3.82 -6.57
C LEU A 375 -16.08 -2.98 -7.37
N ALA A 376 -17.31 -2.84 -6.85
CA ALA A 376 -18.40 -2.21 -7.56
C ALA A 376 -18.42 -0.68 -7.42
N TYR A 377 -17.99 -0.16 -6.26
CA TYR A 377 -18.09 1.26 -5.95
C TYR A 377 -16.70 1.88 -5.80
N PRO A 378 -16.52 3.14 -6.26
CA PRO A 378 -15.22 3.80 -6.23
C PRO A 378 -14.78 4.13 -4.79
N ILE A 379 -13.51 3.86 -4.49
CA ILE A 379 -12.83 4.36 -3.29
C ILE A 379 -12.02 5.57 -3.73
N GLN A 380 -12.34 6.74 -3.17
CA GLN A 380 -11.62 7.96 -3.48
C GLN A 380 -10.30 8.01 -2.72
N TRP A 381 -9.32 8.66 -3.32
CA TRP A 381 -8.08 8.97 -2.63
C TRP A 381 -8.20 10.29 -1.87
N VAL A 382 -7.78 10.29 -0.61
CA VAL A 382 -7.67 11.50 0.21
C VAL A 382 -6.22 11.88 0.36
N GLY A 383 -5.83 13.00 -0.21
CA GLY A 383 -4.45 13.43 -0.16
C GLY A 383 -4.19 14.69 -0.97
N GLY A 384 -2.93 15.06 -1.06
CA GLY A 384 -2.50 16.22 -1.83
C GLY A 384 -0.98 16.32 -1.84
N HIS A 385 -0.45 16.96 -2.88
CA HIS A 385 0.96 17.29 -2.94
C HIS A 385 1.13 18.78 -2.65
N SER A 386 1.97 19.14 -1.68
CA SER A 386 2.29 20.53 -1.40
C SER A 386 2.94 21.22 -2.61
N GLY A 387 3.60 20.45 -3.49
CA GLY A 387 4.37 20.96 -4.62
C GLY A 387 5.52 21.89 -4.23
N LYS A 388 5.66 22.18 -2.94
CA LYS A 388 6.65 23.09 -2.36
C LYS A 388 7.51 22.36 -1.33
N ARG A 389 8.76 22.82 -1.21
CA ARG A 389 9.65 22.46 -0.10
C ARG A 389 9.83 23.71 0.76
N ASN A 390 10.08 23.53 2.05
CA ASN A 390 10.25 24.59 3.04
C ASN A 390 9.02 25.51 3.16
N MET A 391 7.82 24.93 3.28
CA MET A 391 6.58 25.65 3.52
C MET A 391 6.69 26.50 4.81
N ASP A 392 6.31 27.75 4.74
CA ASP A 392 6.09 28.59 5.92
C ASP A 392 4.75 28.21 6.60
N GLU A 393 4.44 28.86 7.73
CA GLU A 393 3.24 28.58 8.52
C GLU A 393 1.94 28.82 7.73
N ALA A 394 1.87 29.88 6.91
CA ALA A 394 0.69 30.18 6.12
C ALA A 394 0.49 29.13 5.01
N GLU A 395 1.59 28.69 4.39
CA GLU A 395 1.58 27.64 3.37
C GLU A 395 1.23 26.26 3.98
N ALA A 396 1.70 25.96 5.20
CA ALA A 396 1.32 24.76 5.94
C ALA A 396 -0.19 24.73 6.25
N MET A 397 -0.75 25.87 6.69
CA MET A 397 -2.20 25.98 6.94
C MET A 397 -3.01 25.88 5.65
N ALA A 398 -2.53 26.44 4.54
CA ALA A 398 -3.18 26.25 3.23
C ALA A 398 -3.12 24.79 2.76
N PHE A 399 -2.05 24.07 3.05
CA PHE A 399 -1.96 22.64 2.79
C PHE A 399 -2.96 21.84 3.64
N LEU A 400 -3.11 22.16 4.93
CA LEU A 400 -4.14 21.58 5.79
C LEU A 400 -5.54 21.73 5.18
N ASP A 401 -5.88 22.95 4.71
CA ASP A 401 -7.19 23.20 4.08
C ASP A 401 -7.36 22.44 2.77
N THR A 402 -6.29 22.23 2.01
CA THR A 402 -6.32 21.40 0.78
C THR A 402 -6.66 19.94 1.10
N ILE A 403 -6.03 19.36 2.12
CA ILE A 403 -6.31 17.97 2.51
C ILE A 403 -7.73 17.82 3.08
N LYS A 404 -8.19 18.77 3.90
CA LYS A 404 -9.58 18.81 4.39
C LYS A 404 -10.60 18.88 3.26
N ALA A 405 -10.32 19.67 2.23
CA ALA A 405 -11.18 19.75 1.05
C ALA A 405 -11.22 18.42 0.28
N SER A 406 -10.06 17.78 0.09
CA SER A 406 -9.98 16.45 -0.55
C SER A 406 -10.82 15.41 0.20
N LYS A 407 -10.77 15.38 1.54
CA LYS A 407 -11.63 14.48 2.33
C LYS A 407 -13.12 14.84 2.19
N ALA A 408 -13.45 16.13 2.20
CA ALA A 408 -14.84 16.58 2.05
C ALA A 408 -15.41 16.15 0.70
N ASP A 409 -14.62 16.23 -0.38
CA ASP A 409 -15.00 15.79 -1.71
C ASP A 409 -15.23 14.26 -1.75
N ALA A 410 -14.33 13.48 -1.16
CA ALA A 410 -14.47 12.02 -1.02
C ALA A 410 -15.73 11.63 -0.22
N MET A 411 -16.02 12.34 0.86
CA MET A 411 -17.24 12.13 1.64
C MET A 411 -18.51 12.49 0.90
N GLN A 412 -18.49 13.56 0.09
CA GLN A 412 -19.61 13.94 -0.75
C GLN A 412 -19.92 12.90 -1.83
N GLU A 413 -18.86 12.31 -2.41
CA GLU A 413 -19.00 11.22 -3.37
C GLU A 413 -19.60 9.97 -2.72
N LEU A 414 -19.13 9.60 -1.54
CA LEU A 414 -19.70 8.49 -0.78
C LEU A 414 -21.20 8.73 -0.51
N GLU A 415 -21.60 9.94 -0.13
CA GLU A 415 -23.01 10.28 0.05
C GLU A 415 -23.83 10.14 -1.24
N THR A 416 -23.24 10.48 -2.38
CA THR A 416 -23.87 10.35 -3.69
C THR A 416 -24.05 8.87 -4.03
N THR A 417 -23.01 8.06 -3.85
CA THR A 417 -23.05 6.61 -4.04
C THR A 417 -24.09 5.94 -3.15
N ILE A 418 -24.22 6.33 -1.89
CA ILE A 418 -25.25 5.81 -0.97
C ILE A 418 -26.66 6.17 -1.46
N LYS A 419 -26.86 7.35 -2.03
CA LYS A 419 -28.20 7.76 -2.57
C LYS A 419 -28.56 6.97 -3.82
N GLU A 420 -27.60 6.70 -4.69
CA GLU A 420 -27.79 5.94 -5.91
C GLU A 420 -27.94 4.44 -5.64
N HIS A 421 -27.25 3.93 -4.61
CA HIS A 421 -27.22 2.53 -4.19
C HIS A 421 -27.67 2.37 -2.71
N PRO A 422 -28.95 2.52 -2.39
CA PRO A 422 -29.44 2.60 -1.00
C PRO A 422 -29.20 1.33 -0.19
N ASN A 423 -28.94 0.21 -0.83
CA ASN A 423 -28.65 -1.06 -0.19
C ASN A 423 -27.16 -1.30 0.13
N ILE A 424 -26.25 -0.36 -0.18
CA ILE A 424 -24.85 -0.48 0.25
C ILE A 424 -24.79 -0.79 1.76
N SER A 425 -23.93 -1.76 2.14
CA SER A 425 -23.78 -2.20 3.52
C SER A 425 -23.26 -1.08 4.43
N ASN A 426 -23.68 -1.09 5.69
CA ASN A 426 -23.12 -0.18 6.68
C ASN A 426 -21.62 -0.50 6.94
N ARG A 427 -21.19 -1.74 6.74
CA ARG A 427 -19.76 -2.11 6.85
C ARG A 427 -18.92 -1.36 5.80
N TYR A 428 -19.35 -1.32 4.55
CA TYR A 428 -18.67 -0.56 3.49
C TYR A 428 -18.62 0.93 3.83
N ILE A 429 -19.76 1.51 4.24
CA ILE A 429 -19.82 2.92 4.64
C ILE A 429 -18.89 3.23 5.80
N ASN A 430 -18.90 2.41 6.86
CA ASN A 430 -18.02 2.61 8.01
C ASN A 430 -16.54 2.44 7.65
N TYR A 431 -16.23 1.48 6.78
CA TYR A 431 -14.88 1.30 6.28
C TYR A 431 -14.39 2.58 5.58
N LEU A 432 -15.16 3.14 4.66
CA LEU A 432 -14.73 4.34 3.93
C LEU A 432 -14.63 5.59 4.82
N HIS A 433 -15.52 5.75 5.80
CA HIS A 433 -15.38 6.83 6.79
C HIS A 433 -14.04 6.75 7.54
N GLY A 434 -13.67 5.55 7.97
CA GLY A 434 -12.39 5.30 8.63
C GLY A 434 -11.20 5.47 7.69
N HIS A 435 -11.29 4.89 6.49
CA HIS A 435 -10.25 4.95 5.46
C HIS A 435 -9.91 6.41 5.13
N TYR A 436 -10.90 7.24 4.79
CA TYR A 436 -10.67 8.65 4.48
C TYR A 436 -10.13 9.46 5.66
N SER A 437 -10.52 9.11 6.89
CA SER A 437 -9.99 9.77 8.08
C SER A 437 -8.52 9.43 8.33
N ILE A 438 -8.13 8.18 8.12
CA ILE A 438 -6.74 7.74 8.31
C ILE A 438 -5.84 8.25 7.18
N GLU A 439 -6.31 8.24 5.92
CA GLU A 439 -5.57 8.83 4.80
C GLU A 439 -5.36 10.34 4.97
N GLU A 440 -6.38 11.07 5.45
CA GLU A 440 -6.22 12.48 5.85
C GLU A 440 -5.08 12.63 6.87
N GLY A 441 -5.07 11.80 7.91
CA GLY A 441 -4.03 11.80 8.95
C GLY A 441 -2.64 11.50 8.39
N GLU A 442 -2.51 10.50 7.53
CA GLU A 442 -1.27 10.18 6.84
C GLU A 442 -0.80 11.36 5.99
N ALA A 443 -1.65 11.89 5.12
CA ALA A 443 -1.31 12.99 4.21
C ALA A 443 -0.84 14.23 4.99
N LEU A 444 -1.55 14.59 6.06
CA LEU A 444 -1.19 15.71 6.92
C LEU A 444 0.15 15.47 7.59
N MET A 445 0.38 14.32 8.19
CA MET A 445 1.64 14.05 8.90
C MET A 445 2.82 13.86 7.95
N GLN A 446 2.63 13.33 6.74
CA GLN A 446 3.65 13.31 5.68
C GLN A 446 3.98 14.73 5.18
N GLY A 447 3.02 15.65 5.18
CA GLY A 447 3.21 17.05 4.80
C GLY A 447 4.29 17.77 5.63
N ARG A 448 4.53 17.35 6.89
CA ARG A 448 5.56 17.96 7.77
C ARG A 448 6.98 17.91 7.19
N PHE A 449 7.28 16.92 6.35
CA PHE A 449 8.60 16.83 5.70
C PHE A 449 8.84 17.93 4.67
N SER A 450 7.78 18.59 4.23
CA SER A 450 7.84 19.76 3.34
C SER A 450 7.78 21.09 4.09
N MET A 451 7.61 21.09 5.40
CA MET A 451 7.59 22.31 6.24
C MET A 451 9.01 22.75 6.57
N LYS A 452 9.17 24.07 6.70
CA LYS A 452 10.46 24.67 7.05
C LYS A 452 10.90 24.20 8.43
N ASP A 453 12.13 23.68 8.50
CA ASP A 453 12.75 23.15 9.73
C ASP A 453 11.89 22.06 10.43
N ARG A 454 10.98 21.41 9.68
CA ARG A 454 9.98 20.46 10.21
C ARG A 454 9.09 21.05 11.31
N HIS A 455 8.96 22.36 11.34
CA HIS A 455 8.09 23.04 12.30
C HIS A 455 6.63 22.90 11.87
N VAL A 456 5.85 22.18 12.65
CA VAL A 456 4.40 22.01 12.43
C VAL A 456 3.65 23.05 13.23
N PRO A 457 2.79 23.91 12.60
CA PRO A 457 2.02 24.89 13.34
C PRO A 457 1.15 24.24 14.44
N ALA A 458 1.03 24.88 15.59
CA ALA A 458 0.28 24.34 16.74
C ALA A 458 -1.20 24.07 16.38
N GLU A 459 -1.84 24.95 15.62
CA GLU A 459 -3.22 24.79 15.15
C GLU A 459 -3.38 23.58 14.22
N TYR A 460 -2.37 23.34 13.36
CA TYR A 460 -2.32 22.17 12.48
C TYR A 460 -2.27 20.87 13.28
N LEU A 461 -1.35 20.80 14.27
CA LEU A 461 -1.19 19.62 15.11
C LEU A 461 -2.40 19.39 16.01
N ASP A 462 -3.03 20.46 16.51
CA ASP A 462 -4.27 20.40 17.28
C ASP A 462 -5.43 19.84 16.47
N TYR A 463 -5.54 20.22 15.19
CA TYR A 463 -6.52 19.61 14.27
C TYR A 463 -6.32 18.10 14.15
N VAL A 464 -5.08 17.64 13.86
CA VAL A 464 -4.78 16.21 13.76
C VAL A 464 -5.12 15.47 15.06
N SER A 465 -4.79 16.07 16.20
CA SER A 465 -5.10 15.50 17.53
C SER A 465 -6.59 15.32 17.73
N ARG A 466 -7.39 16.40 17.58
CA ARG A 466 -8.82 16.40 17.91
C ARG A 466 -9.69 15.71 16.87
N GLU A 467 -9.39 15.91 15.58
CA GLU A 467 -10.29 15.49 14.53
C GLU A 467 -9.96 14.08 14.00
N ILE A 468 -8.73 13.63 14.21
CA ILE A 468 -8.28 12.33 13.69
C ILE A 468 -7.85 11.40 14.83
N TRP A 469 -6.83 11.74 15.61
CA TRP A 469 -6.26 10.85 16.63
C TRP A 469 -7.29 10.45 17.72
N GLN A 470 -8.03 11.42 18.27
CA GLN A 470 -9.05 11.14 19.28
C GLN A 470 -10.26 10.38 18.75
N LYS A 471 -10.42 10.28 17.43
CA LYS A 471 -11.53 9.64 16.74
C LYS A 471 -11.10 8.41 15.93
N LEU A 472 -9.93 7.83 16.23
CA LEU A 472 -9.38 6.69 15.51
C LEU A 472 -10.41 5.57 15.34
N PRO A 473 -10.66 5.12 14.10
CA PRO A 473 -11.58 4.02 13.83
C PRO A 473 -10.96 2.66 14.22
N LYS A 474 -11.83 1.73 14.62
CA LYS A 474 -11.42 0.35 14.99
C LYS A 474 -12.05 -0.68 14.02
N PRO A 475 -11.39 -1.81 13.81
CA PRO A 475 -10.06 -2.23 14.29
C PRO A 475 -8.94 -1.48 13.55
N TYR A 476 -7.84 -1.16 14.26
CA TYR A 476 -6.70 -0.41 13.70
C TYR A 476 -6.03 -1.10 12.50
N THR A 477 -6.03 -2.43 12.47
CA THR A 477 -5.47 -3.23 11.37
C THR A 477 -6.20 -3.08 10.05
N LEU A 478 -7.41 -2.52 10.09
CA LEU A 478 -8.27 -2.41 8.92
C LEU A 478 -7.71 -1.45 7.85
N TYR A 479 -6.88 -0.49 8.26
CA TYR A 479 -6.44 0.62 7.43
C TYR A 479 -4.92 0.59 7.24
N ARG A 480 -4.48 0.43 6.01
CA ARG A 480 -3.05 0.43 5.65
C ARG A 480 -2.33 1.72 6.08
N ALA A 481 -2.92 2.86 5.77
CA ALA A 481 -2.33 4.17 6.07
C ALA A 481 -2.13 4.42 7.58
N PHE A 482 -2.76 3.61 8.44
CA PHE A 482 -2.67 3.76 9.89
C PHE A 482 -1.23 3.58 10.41
N ASP A 483 -0.45 2.67 9.85
CA ASP A 483 0.94 2.47 10.30
C ASP A 483 1.79 3.72 10.10
N ILE A 484 1.74 4.32 8.93
CA ILE A 484 2.47 5.54 8.63
C ILE A 484 1.96 6.69 9.50
N PHE A 485 0.64 6.84 9.57
CA PHE A 485 0.02 7.90 10.36
C PHE A 485 0.41 7.84 11.84
N LYS A 486 0.26 6.67 12.50
CA LYS A 486 0.57 6.53 13.94
C LYS A 486 2.04 6.82 14.23
N ARG A 487 2.95 6.30 13.40
CA ARG A 487 4.39 6.51 13.55
C ARG A 487 4.76 7.99 13.39
N ASP A 488 4.21 8.64 12.37
CA ASP A 488 4.52 10.02 12.06
C ASP A 488 3.93 10.99 13.07
N TYR A 489 2.71 10.73 13.56
CA TYR A 489 2.09 11.54 14.59
C TYR A 489 2.81 11.42 15.93
N ILE A 490 3.06 10.21 16.41
CA ILE A 490 3.80 10.00 17.67
C ILE A 490 5.23 10.52 17.55
N GLY A 491 5.91 10.27 16.44
CA GLY A 491 7.24 10.81 16.18
C GLY A 491 7.28 12.34 16.19
N GLN A 492 6.25 13.03 15.69
CA GLN A 492 6.15 14.48 15.77
C GLN A 492 5.97 14.95 17.21
N LEU A 493 5.13 14.28 18.00
CA LEU A 493 4.97 14.64 19.42
C LEU A 493 6.25 14.43 20.23
N VAL A 494 7.01 13.37 19.93
CA VAL A 494 8.36 13.18 20.51
C VAL A 494 9.28 14.32 20.08
N TYR A 495 9.27 14.67 18.79
CA TYR A 495 10.09 15.76 18.26
C TYR A 495 9.78 17.10 18.96
N GLU A 496 8.52 17.50 19.06
CA GLU A 496 8.09 18.75 19.71
C GLU A 496 8.55 18.85 21.18
N GLN A 497 8.61 17.72 21.87
CA GLN A 497 8.99 17.68 23.29
C GLN A 497 10.49 17.50 23.53
N CYS A 498 11.22 16.94 22.57
CA CYS A 498 12.60 16.50 22.75
C CYS A 498 13.61 17.21 21.84
N ALA A 499 13.16 17.92 20.78
CA ALA A 499 14.07 18.59 19.87
C ALA A 499 14.73 19.81 20.51
N ILE A 500 16.06 19.84 20.47
CA ILE A 500 16.86 21.02 20.81
C ILE A 500 17.43 21.55 19.50
N THR A 501 16.96 22.74 19.09
CA THR A 501 17.37 23.37 17.84
C THR A 501 18.38 24.47 18.13
N GLY A 502 19.61 24.25 17.69
CA GLY A 502 20.69 25.25 17.70
C GLY A 502 20.87 25.88 16.31
N PRO A 503 21.78 26.86 16.17
CA PRO A 503 22.01 27.57 14.90
C PRO A 503 22.47 26.67 13.75
N LYS A 504 23.10 25.54 14.04
CA LYS A 504 23.72 24.65 13.04
C LYS A 504 23.11 23.24 12.97
N PHE A 505 22.42 22.81 14.01
CA PHE A 505 21.86 21.45 14.06
C PHE A 505 20.67 21.37 15.02
N THR A 506 19.86 20.36 14.79
CA THR A 506 18.80 19.93 15.70
C THR A 506 19.07 18.49 16.13
N PHE A 507 18.94 18.19 17.40
CA PHE A 507 19.04 16.83 17.91
C PHE A 507 17.96 16.55 18.93
N LEU A 508 17.61 15.28 19.12
CA LEU A 508 16.64 14.86 20.12
C LEU A 508 17.34 14.66 21.48
N SER A 509 16.73 15.18 22.50
CA SER A 509 17.21 15.06 23.89
C SER A 509 16.09 14.55 24.78
N TYR A 510 16.36 13.48 25.47
CA TYR A 510 15.42 12.84 26.42
C TYR A 510 15.79 13.17 27.87
N TYR A 511 16.38 14.31 28.12
CA TYR A 511 16.86 14.68 29.44
C TYR A 511 15.79 14.69 30.52
N ASP A 512 14.55 15.00 30.17
CA ASP A 512 13.38 14.91 31.03
C ASP A 512 13.06 13.49 31.52
N MET A 513 13.64 12.48 30.89
CA MET A 513 13.48 11.07 31.25
C MET A 513 14.54 10.58 32.26
N TYR A 514 15.64 11.32 32.46
CA TYR A 514 16.73 10.87 33.36
C TYR A 514 16.29 10.70 34.81
N ALA A 515 15.67 11.71 35.41
CA ALA A 515 15.22 11.62 36.81
C ALA A 515 14.17 10.52 37.03
N PRO A 516 13.10 10.40 36.22
CA PRO A 516 12.15 9.28 36.30
C PRO A 516 12.82 7.90 36.23
N ILE A 517 13.73 7.71 35.31
CA ILE A 517 14.39 6.42 35.10
C ILE A 517 15.38 6.11 36.24
N LEU A 518 16.18 7.08 36.68
CA LEU A 518 17.08 6.92 37.80
C LEU A 518 16.30 6.62 39.09
N ARG A 519 15.08 7.16 39.24
CA ARG A 519 14.18 6.78 40.33
C ARG A 519 13.79 5.31 40.26
N LEU A 520 13.44 4.79 39.09
CA LEU A 520 13.14 3.35 38.92
C LEU A 520 14.33 2.47 39.28
N TYR A 521 15.54 2.87 38.91
CA TYR A 521 16.77 2.13 39.24
C TYR A 521 17.12 2.20 40.71
N ARG A 522 16.89 3.34 41.34
CA ARG A 522 17.02 3.48 42.81
C ARG A 522 16.05 2.55 43.53
N ASP A 523 14.77 2.61 43.15
CA ASP A 523 13.73 1.79 43.80
C ASP A 523 13.95 0.29 43.59
N ALA A 524 14.64 -0.09 42.52
CA ALA A 524 15.10 -1.45 42.25
C ALA A 524 16.39 -1.81 42.98
N GLY A 525 16.98 -0.88 43.74
CA GLY A 525 18.23 -1.09 44.48
C GLY A 525 19.49 -1.17 43.62
N LYS A 526 19.44 -0.72 42.37
CA LYS A 526 20.56 -0.75 41.43
C LYS A 526 21.51 0.46 41.55
N VAL A 527 21.02 1.60 42.08
CA VAL A 527 21.76 2.82 42.28
C VAL A 527 21.37 3.46 43.59
N ALA A 528 22.32 4.06 44.31
CA ALA A 528 22.04 4.76 45.56
C ALA A 528 21.87 6.25 45.27
N LEU A 529 20.62 6.72 45.37
CA LEU A 529 20.26 8.14 45.22
C LEU A 529 19.28 8.57 46.32
N THR A 530 19.50 9.75 46.86
CA THR A 530 18.55 10.40 47.79
C THR A 530 17.47 11.16 47.00
N ASP A 531 16.39 11.55 47.65
CA ASP A 531 15.35 12.40 47.04
C ASP A 531 15.91 13.77 46.66
N ASP A 532 16.83 14.35 47.44
CA ASP A 532 17.50 15.61 47.10
C ASP A 532 18.38 15.49 45.89
N GLU A 533 19.09 14.38 45.73
CA GLU A 533 19.90 14.09 44.54
C GLU A 533 19.02 13.91 43.28
N LEU A 534 17.88 13.24 43.39
CA LEU A 534 16.92 13.13 42.29
C LEU A 534 16.34 14.48 41.89
N ALA A 535 16.04 15.35 42.89
CA ALA A 535 15.59 16.72 42.64
C ALA A 535 16.66 17.57 41.94
N ALA A 536 17.94 17.41 42.32
CA ALA A 536 19.07 18.06 41.64
C ALA A 536 19.27 17.56 40.21
N ILE A 537 19.09 16.26 39.96
CA ILE A 537 19.09 15.66 38.61
C ILE A 537 17.94 16.24 37.76
N GLU A 538 16.73 16.33 38.30
CA GLU A 538 15.58 16.90 37.59
C GLU A 538 15.81 18.39 37.26
N CYS A 539 16.36 19.16 38.18
CA CYS A 539 16.76 20.56 37.95
C CYS A 539 17.78 20.67 36.82
N TYR A 540 18.89 19.92 36.93
CA TYR A 540 19.93 19.89 35.91
C TYR A 540 19.41 19.50 34.53
N SER A 541 18.56 18.47 34.47
CA SER A 541 18.00 17.98 33.23
C SER A 541 17.12 19.04 32.54
N LYS A 542 16.39 19.86 33.27
CA LYS A 542 15.57 20.97 32.73
C LYS A 542 16.41 22.07 32.11
N GLU A 543 17.54 22.41 32.76
CA GLU A 543 18.41 23.50 32.34
C GLU A 543 19.44 23.07 31.28
N LEU A 544 19.73 21.78 31.17
CA LEU A 544 20.78 21.26 30.30
C LEU A 544 20.60 21.67 28.80
N PRO A 545 19.39 21.69 28.21
CA PRO A 545 19.20 22.21 26.86
C PRO A 545 19.65 23.66 26.70
N SER A 546 19.29 24.51 27.64
CA SER A 546 19.67 25.94 27.66
C SER A 546 21.16 26.12 27.78
N LEU A 547 21.81 25.33 28.63
CA LEU A 547 23.25 25.35 28.82
C LEU A 547 24.04 24.92 27.58
N ILE A 548 23.57 23.88 26.88
CA ILE A 548 24.19 23.41 25.63
C ILE A 548 24.11 24.52 24.57
N LEU A 549 22.95 25.14 24.38
CA LEU A 549 22.78 26.23 23.41
C LEU A 549 23.62 27.46 23.72
N GLN A 550 23.72 27.84 25.02
CA GLN A 550 24.55 28.95 25.47
C GLN A 550 26.05 28.66 25.22
N ASN A 551 26.52 27.45 25.51
CA ASN A 551 27.92 27.08 25.30
C ASN A 551 28.29 27.15 23.81
N GLN A 552 27.41 26.77 22.92
CA GLN A 552 27.63 26.89 21.46
C GLN A 552 27.70 28.34 21.01
N GLN A 553 26.86 29.23 21.54
CA GLN A 553 26.92 30.65 21.23
C GLN A 553 28.16 31.32 21.79
N SER A 554 28.67 30.88 22.95
CA SER A 554 29.89 31.42 23.59
C SER A 554 31.17 30.96 22.86
N GLU A 555 31.21 29.78 22.28
CA GLU A 555 32.31 29.34 21.42
C GLU A 555 32.40 30.16 20.11
N GLU A 556 31.27 30.61 19.56
CA GLU A 556 31.22 31.51 18.40
C GLU A 556 31.56 32.96 18.71
N ASN A 557 31.13 33.46 19.89
CA ASN A 557 31.34 34.81 20.38
C ASN A 557 32.30 34.79 21.62
N ARG A 558 33.59 34.83 21.42
CA ARG A 558 34.65 34.74 22.47
C ARG A 558 34.54 35.76 23.58
N GLN A 559 33.41 36.41 23.87
CA GLN A 559 33.23 37.49 24.87
C GLN A 559 31.99 37.38 25.75
N VAL A 560 31.26 36.26 25.76
CA VAL A 560 30.13 36.08 26.69
C VAL A 560 30.61 35.29 27.88
N GLU A 561 30.67 35.94 29.07
CA GLU A 561 30.85 35.23 30.33
C GLU A 561 29.69 34.24 30.51
N ALA A 562 30.02 32.98 30.80
CA ALA A 562 29.00 32.00 31.14
C ALA A 562 28.21 32.48 32.38
N PRO A 563 26.88 32.46 32.37
CA PRO A 563 26.08 32.81 33.53
C PRO A 563 26.42 31.88 34.70
N GLU A 564 26.42 32.43 35.95
CA GLU A 564 26.51 31.60 37.14
C GLU A 564 25.38 30.56 37.13
N ALA A 565 25.74 29.30 37.06
CA ALA A 565 24.76 28.22 37.08
C ALA A 565 24.16 28.10 38.50
N ASP A 566 22.86 27.89 38.59
CA ASP A 566 22.18 27.67 39.87
C ASP A 566 22.79 26.46 40.62
N GLU A 567 22.77 26.54 41.95
CA GLU A 567 23.41 25.50 42.81
C GLU A 567 22.85 24.10 42.54
N CYS A 568 21.53 23.97 42.21
CA CYS A 568 20.91 22.67 41.83
C CYS A 568 21.47 22.13 40.52
N VAL A 569 21.79 22.99 39.56
CA VAL A 569 22.42 22.62 38.27
C VAL A 569 23.84 22.10 38.50
N LEU A 570 24.62 22.79 39.35
CA LEU A 570 25.96 22.38 39.73
C LEU A 570 25.99 21.05 40.49
N GLN A 571 25.02 20.83 41.37
CA GLN A 571 24.88 19.57 42.12
C GLN A 571 24.48 18.44 41.20
N GLY A 572 23.47 18.64 40.33
CA GLY A 572 23.03 17.69 39.35
C GLY A 572 24.16 17.26 38.40
N GLY A 573 24.95 18.23 37.90
CA GLY A 573 26.11 17.96 37.07
C GLY A 573 27.14 17.05 37.73
N LYS A 574 27.43 17.31 39.05
CA LYS A 574 28.34 16.45 39.84
C LYS A 574 27.82 15.01 40.00
N ILE A 575 26.48 14.85 40.10
CA ILE A 575 25.88 13.52 40.21
C ILE A 575 26.03 12.76 38.89
N PHE A 576 25.86 13.44 37.77
CA PHE A 576 26.04 12.82 36.42
C PHE A 576 27.50 12.39 36.18
N GLU A 577 28.49 12.97 36.87
CA GLU A 577 29.89 12.55 36.79
C GLU A 577 30.21 11.27 37.56
N ARG A 578 29.30 10.79 38.42
CA ARG A 578 29.48 9.56 39.20
C ARG A 578 29.52 8.34 38.25
N GLU A 579 30.45 7.43 38.49
CA GLU A 579 30.64 6.25 37.65
C GLU A 579 29.45 5.27 37.67
N ASP A 580 28.79 5.13 38.83
CA ASP A 580 27.57 4.32 38.96
C ASP A 580 26.40 4.91 38.16
N ILE A 581 26.26 6.23 38.13
CA ILE A 581 25.24 6.94 37.34
C ILE A 581 25.56 6.86 35.85
N LYS A 582 26.82 7.11 35.45
CA LYS A 582 27.25 6.96 34.04
C LYS A 582 26.97 5.56 33.52
N ALA A 583 27.25 4.52 34.31
CA ALA A 583 26.97 3.14 33.93
C ALA A 583 25.48 2.91 33.70
N VAL A 584 24.60 3.42 34.58
CA VAL A 584 23.14 3.33 34.39
C VAL A 584 22.68 4.09 33.16
N LEU A 585 23.18 5.31 32.95
CA LEU A 585 22.81 6.13 31.80
C LEU A 585 23.25 5.51 30.47
N LEU A 586 24.39 4.86 30.43
CA LEU A 586 24.85 4.11 29.27
C LEU A 586 23.94 2.90 28.96
N GLU A 587 23.57 2.14 30.01
CA GLU A 587 22.64 1.01 29.88
C GLU A 587 21.25 1.49 29.43
N MET A 588 20.78 2.64 29.92
CA MET A 588 19.43 3.16 29.71
C MET A 588 19.29 4.02 28.47
N GLY A 589 20.38 4.49 27.88
CA GLY A 589 20.36 5.37 26.72
C GLY A 589 19.37 4.92 25.64
N PRO A 590 19.41 3.67 25.19
CA PRO A 590 18.47 3.13 24.22
C PRO A 590 17.01 3.07 24.69
N MET A 591 16.78 3.11 26.02
CA MET A 591 15.44 2.99 26.61
C MET A 591 14.74 4.34 26.79
N LEU A 592 15.46 5.46 26.69
CA LEU A 592 14.90 6.79 26.95
C LEU A 592 13.76 7.13 26.00
N SER A 593 13.93 6.83 24.72
CA SER A 593 12.89 7.05 23.71
C SER A 593 11.65 6.20 23.96
N LEU A 594 11.80 4.94 24.37
CA LEU A 594 10.69 4.03 24.67
C LEU A 594 9.87 4.56 25.87
N TYR A 595 10.53 4.99 26.95
CA TYR A 595 9.84 5.58 28.11
C TYR A 595 9.17 6.92 27.73
N LYS A 596 9.80 7.72 26.88
CA LYS A 596 9.21 8.97 26.39
C LYS A 596 7.96 8.71 25.56
N THR A 597 8.03 7.78 24.62
CA THR A 597 6.86 7.36 23.83
C THR A 597 5.75 6.85 24.74
N LEU A 598 6.08 6.02 25.75
CA LEU A 598 5.10 5.53 26.71
C LEU A 598 4.38 6.66 27.45
N ASN A 599 5.12 7.67 27.93
CA ASN A 599 4.54 8.84 28.60
C ASN A 599 3.62 9.65 27.66
N ILE A 600 3.98 9.79 26.40
CA ILE A 600 3.14 10.45 25.40
C ILE A 600 1.84 9.65 25.21
N LEU A 601 1.92 8.33 25.06
CA LEU A 601 0.75 7.47 24.89
C LEU A 601 -0.19 7.53 26.12
N ASP A 602 0.38 7.64 27.34
CA ASP A 602 -0.37 7.83 28.57
C ASP A 602 -1.08 9.19 28.59
N SER A 603 -0.39 10.26 28.20
CA SER A 603 -0.97 11.61 28.11
C SER A 603 -2.09 11.71 27.07
N LEU A 604 -2.01 10.93 25.99
CA LEU A 604 -3.04 10.85 24.94
C LEU A 604 -4.24 9.98 25.34
N GLY A 605 -4.17 9.26 26.46
CA GLY A 605 -5.21 8.36 26.93
C GLY A 605 -5.44 7.16 26.00
N CYS A 606 -4.39 6.69 25.33
CA CYS A 606 -4.47 5.55 24.42
C CYS A 606 -4.94 4.29 25.14
N ASP A 607 -5.83 3.52 24.49
CA ASP A 607 -6.20 2.20 25.01
C ASP A 607 -5.02 1.21 24.98
N GLN A 608 -5.13 0.12 25.76
CA GLN A 608 -4.02 -0.83 25.93
C GLN A 608 -3.60 -1.47 24.58
N ASN A 609 -4.54 -1.77 23.69
CA ASN A 609 -4.22 -2.36 22.40
C ASN A 609 -3.39 -1.41 21.52
N LEU A 610 -3.77 -0.13 21.46
CA LEU A 610 -3.04 0.88 20.72
C LEU A 610 -1.65 1.12 21.31
N ARG A 611 -1.54 1.16 22.65
CA ARG A 611 -0.25 1.22 23.34
C ARG A 611 0.65 0.04 22.97
N ASP A 612 0.12 -1.17 23.04
CA ASP A 612 0.86 -2.39 22.76
C ASP A 612 1.34 -2.45 21.31
N ILE A 613 0.49 -2.02 20.36
CA ILE A 613 0.85 -1.94 18.93
C ILE A 613 2.01 -0.96 18.72
N ILE A 614 1.92 0.26 19.29
CA ILE A 614 2.96 1.26 19.11
C ILE A 614 4.26 0.84 19.79
N MET A 615 4.18 0.36 21.04
CA MET A 615 5.37 -0.05 21.77
C MET A 615 6.06 -1.27 21.16
N ALA A 616 5.30 -2.21 20.60
CA ALA A 616 5.87 -3.32 19.84
C ALA A 616 6.56 -2.82 18.56
N GLY A 617 5.98 -1.84 17.88
CA GLY A 617 6.59 -1.18 16.72
C GLY A 617 7.92 -0.49 17.07
N GLU A 618 7.99 0.24 18.19
CA GLU A 618 9.22 0.88 18.63
C GLU A 618 10.33 -0.14 18.96
N LEU A 619 9.99 -1.23 19.67
CA LEU A 619 10.94 -2.32 19.95
C LEU A 619 11.40 -3.02 18.67
N TYR A 620 10.47 -3.25 17.73
CA TYR A 620 10.82 -3.80 16.43
C TYR A 620 11.75 -2.85 15.65
N ASN A 621 11.47 -1.54 15.66
CA ASN A 621 12.32 -0.55 15.01
C ASN A 621 13.75 -0.55 15.58
N SER A 622 13.89 -0.74 16.90
CA SER A 622 15.21 -0.89 17.52
C SER A 622 15.95 -2.12 17.00
N LEU A 623 15.29 -3.29 16.92
CA LEU A 623 15.83 -4.51 16.31
C LEU A 623 16.21 -4.29 14.84
N ASP A 624 15.30 -3.69 14.05
CA ASP A 624 15.48 -3.52 12.61
C ASP A 624 16.51 -2.44 12.25
N HIS A 625 16.65 -1.40 13.08
CA HIS A 625 17.62 -0.34 12.87
C HIS A 625 19.03 -0.79 13.26
N GLU A 626 19.19 -1.30 14.50
CA GLU A 626 20.47 -1.70 15.04
C GLU A 626 20.98 -3.05 14.51
N ARG A 627 20.07 -3.88 13.97
CA ARG A 627 20.38 -5.25 13.51
C ARG A 627 21.02 -6.12 14.59
N THR A 628 20.70 -5.82 15.84
CA THR A 628 21.20 -6.54 17.02
C THR A 628 20.02 -7.00 17.89
N PRO A 629 20.21 -8.04 18.70
CA PRO A 629 19.22 -8.40 19.70
C PRO A 629 18.95 -7.26 20.68
N LEU A 630 17.72 -7.15 21.15
CA LEU A 630 17.38 -6.25 22.25
C LEU A 630 18.13 -6.65 23.53
N SER A 631 18.49 -5.67 24.33
CA SER A 631 19.09 -5.90 25.64
C SER A 631 18.12 -6.61 26.60
N GLU A 632 18.65 -7.22 27.67
CA GLU A 632 17.79 -7.81 28.71
C GLU A 632 16.85 -6.77 29.34
N THR A 633 17.31 -5.50 29.46
CA THR A 633 16.51 -4.39 29.98
C THR A 633 15.35 -4.08 29.04
N ALA A 634 15.57 -4.06 27.72
CA ALA A 634 14.53 -3.83 26.72
C ALA A 634 13.52 -5.00 26.68
N MET A 635 14.01 -6.24 26.79
CA MET A 635 13.12 -7.39 26.90
C MET A 635 12.28 -7.38 28.18
N LYS A 636 12.86 -6.95 29.30
CA LYS A 636 12.11 -6.75 30.53
C LYS A 636 11.07 -5.63 30.39
N PHE A 637 11.44 -4.50 29.78
CA PHE A 637 10.49 -3.42 29.49
C PHE A 637 9.29 -3.94 28.67
N MET A 638 9.54 -4.76 27.64
CA MET A 638 8.49 -5.40 26.86
C MET A 638 7.55 -6.23 27.76
N GLU A 639 8.11 -7.08 28.62
CA GLU A 639 7.30 -7.93 29.51
C GLU A 639 6.44 -7.13 30.49
N ASP A 640 6.97 -6.02 31.02
CA ASP A 640 6.28 -5.21 32.01
C ASP A 640 5.18 -4.32 31.39
N ASN A 641 5.40 -3.77 30.19
CA ASN A 641 4.56 -2.72 29.59
C ASN A 641 3.62 -3.20 28.49
N ILE A 642 3.94 -4.26 27.75
CA ILE A 642 3.07 -4.82 26.72
C ILE A 642 2.20 -5.94 27.33
N LYS A 643 0.89 -5.89 27.11
CA LYS A 643 -0.06 -6.91 27.62
C LYS A 643 -0.49 -7.89 26.53
N MET A 644 -0.49 -7.48 25.27
CA MET A 644 -0.87 -8.28 24.13
C MET A 644 0.14 -9.42 23.92
N GLN A 645 -0.29 -10.65 24.13
CA GLN A 645 0.58 -11.84 24.04
C GLN A 645 1.14 -12.02 22.63
N PHE A 646 0.34 -11.68 21.62
CA PHE A 646 0.80 -11.79 20.24
C PHE A 646 1.94 -10.78 19.91
N ALA A 647 1.82 -9.53 20.38
CA ALA A 647 2.89 -8.53 20.20
C ALA A 647 4.19 -9.00 20.89
N LYS A 648 4.10 -9.58 22.10
CA LYS A 648 5.26 -10.19 22.78
C LYS A 648 5.85 -11.33 21.97
N ALA A 649 5.00 -12.23 21.45
CA ALA A 649 5.45 -13.35 20.65
C ALA A 649 6.14 -12.89 19.36
N PHE A 650 5.61 -11.85 18.71
CA PHE A 650 6.21 -11.23 17.53
C PHE A 650 7.63 -10.71 17.85
N ILE A 651 7.79 -9.89 18.89
CA ILE A 651 9.09 -9.35 19.29
C ILE A 651 10.07 -10.46 19.67
N LYS A 652 9.61 -11.50 20.39
CA LYS A 652 10.46 -12.65 20.74
C LYS A 652 10.91 -13.42 19.48
N ALA A 653 10.04 -13.58 18.50
CA ALA A 653 10.40 -14.24 17.24
C ALA A 653 11.46 -13.43 16.46
N GLU A 654 11.30 -12.09 16.40
CA GLU A 654 12.30 -11.21 15.80
C GLU A 654 13.63 -11.21 16.59
N GLN A 655 13.56 -11.20 17.92
CA GLN A 655 14.74 -11.33 18.80
C GLN A 655 15.53 -12.61 18.49
N GLU A 656 14.85 -13.77 18.37
CA GLU A 656 15.52 -15.03 18.05
C GLU A 656 16.23 -15.04 16.70
N LYS A 657 15.72 -14.31 15.70
CA LYS A 657 16.40 -14.16 14.41
C LYS A 657 17.78 -13.52 14.60
N PHE A 658 17.86 -12.42 15.37
CA PHE A 658 19.13 -11.73 15.62
C PHE A 658 20.07 -12.53 16.53
N LEU A 659 19.54 -13.22 17.54
CA LEU A 659 20.32 -14.15 18.35
C LEU A 659 20.91 -15.30 17.51
N ALA A 660 20.16 -15.82 16.56
CA ALA A 660 20.64 -16.84 15.63
C ALA A 660 21.75 -16.28 14.71
N LEU A 661 21.63 -15.02 14.25
CA LEU A 661 22.69 -14.37 13.49
C LEU A 661 23.97 -14.17 14.32
N GLN A 662 23.86 -13.78 15.59
CA GLN A 662 25.02 -13.67 16.47
C GLN A 662 25.79 -15.00 16.62
N ARG A 663 25.06 -16.12 16.74
CA ARG A 663 25.67 -17.47 16.86
C ARG A 663 26.40 -17.90 15.59
N ARG A 664 26.12 -17.29 14.43
CA ARG A 664 26.85 -17.55 13.17
C ARG A 664 28.13 -16.72 13.17
N ASP A 665 29.26 -17.38 13.39
CA ASP A 665 30.57 -16.73 13.39
C ASP A 665 31.08 -16.54 11.94
N ILE A 666 31.43 -15.31 11.57
CA ILE A 666 32.08 -14.94 10.32
C ILE A 666 33.42 -14.20 10.56
N SER A 667 33.88 -14.13 11.81
CA SER A 667 35.10 -13.38 12.16
C SER A 667 36.36 -13.88 11.44
N ASN A 668 36.38 -15.15 11.06
CA ASN A 668 37.43 -15.76 10.28
C ASN A 668 37.23 -15.70 8.77
N SER A 669 36.21 -14.95 8.30
CA SER A 669 35.94 -14.79 6.87
C SER A 669 36.99 -13.87 6.22
N ASP A 670 37.61 -14.33 5.12
CA ASP A 670 38.49 -13.50 4.31
C ASP A 670 37.81 -12.26 3.71
N ASN A 671 36.47 -12.19 3.77
CA ASN A 671 35.69 -11.05 3.31
C ASN A 671 35.79 -9.84 4.26
N LEU A 672 35.99 -10.06 5.57
CA LEU A 672 36.09 -8.97 6.56
C LEU A 672 37.57 -8.55 6.71
N LYS A 673 37.85 -7.28 6.47
CA LYS A 673 39.20 -6.74 6.50
C LYS A 673 39.40 -5.82 7.70
N SER A 674 40.61 -5.89 8.28
CA SER A 674 41.06 -4.97 9.32
C SER A 674 41.37 -3.58 8.72
N ALA A 675 41.13 -2.55 9.50
CA ALA A 675 41.50 -1.17 9.20
C ALA A 675 42.93 -0.79 9.64
N GLU A 676 43.72 -1.74 10.14
CA GLU A 676 45.05 -1.47 10.69
C GLU A 676 46.00 -0.83 9.67
N ASP A 677 45.96 -1.26 8.41
CA ASP A 677 46.81 -0.73 7.34
C ASP A 677 46.59 0.74 7.02
N VAL A 678 45.47 1.30 7.44
CA VAL A 678 45.06 2.69 7.23
C VAL A 678 44.94 3.48 8.53
N ALA A 679 45.24 2.88 9.69
CA ALA A 679 45.03 3.46 11.02
C ALA A 679 45.69 4.84 11.20
N ASN A 680 46.83 5.09 10.55
CA ASN A 680 47.58 6.33 10.64
C ASN A 680 47.26 7.34 9.52
N LEU A 681 46.34 7.04 8.65
CA LEU A 681 45.95 7.91 7.54
C LEU A 681 44.70 8.74 7.90
N SER A 682 44.68 10.00 7.44
CA SER A 682 43.55 10.91 7.66
C SER A 682 43.05 11.55 6.38
N ASP A 683 43.78 11.42 5.27
CA ASP A 683 43.38 11.92 3.97
C ASP A 683 42.55 10.87 3.22
N GLY A 684 41.36 11.24 2.75
CA GLY A 684 40.38 10.31 2.19
C GLY A 684 40.86 9.64 0.90
N GLU A 685 41.61 10.36 0.04
CA GLU A 685 42.18 9.80 -1.18
C GLU A 685 43.26 8.77 -0.83
N GLN A 686 44.14 9.10 0.09
CA GLN A 686 45.23 8.18 0.51
C GLN A 686 44.65 6.91 1.17
N ILE A 687 43.64 7.05 1.99
CA ILE A 687 42.96 5.91 2.62
C ILE A 687 42.36 5.01 1.52
N LEU A 688 41.54 5.57 0.61
CA LEU A 688 40.90 4.79 -0.45
C LEU A 688 41.94 4.09 -1.34
N ARG A 689 42.99 4.81 -1.75
CA ARG A 689 44.05 4.24 -2.57
C ARG A 689 44.74 3.07 -1.87
N LYS A 690 44.91 3.14 -0.54
CA LYS A 690 45.51 2.07 0.25
C LYS A 690 44.58 0.85 0.33
N LEU A 691 43.26 1.06 0.49
CA LEU A 691 42.28 -0.01 0.54
C LEU A 691 42.15 -0.78 -0.78
N ILE A 692 42.31 -0.09 -1.92
CA ILE A 692 42.21 -0.70 -3.25
C ILE A 692 43.50 -1.25 -3.78
N GLU A 693 44.64 -0.94 -3.17
CA GLU A 693 45.99 -1.38 -3.60
C GLU A 693 46.09 -2.90 -3.81
N PRO A 694 45.54 -3.78 -2.93
CA PRO A 694 45.56 -5.23 -3.13
C PRO A 694 44.83 -5.73 -4.37
N TYR A 695 43.93 -4.92 -4.92
CA TYR A 695 43.02 -5.28 -6.04
C TYR A 695 43.43 -4.61 -7.35
N LYS A 696 44.63 -4.06 -7.44
CA LYS A 696 45.19 -3.47 -8.65
C LYS A 696 45.16 -4.46 -9.81
N GLY A 697 44.67 -4.01 -10.95
CA GLY A 697 44.47 -4.85 -12.14
C GLY A 697 43.09 -5.45 -12.27
N LYS A 698 42.24 -5.31 -11.27
CA LYS A 698 40.83 -5.68 -11.29
C LYS A 698 39.92 -4.45 -11.41
N ILE A 699 38.68 -4.64 -11.82
CA ILE A 699 37.66 -3.62 -11.74
C ILE A 699 37.05 -3.68 -10.34
N ILE A 700 36.84 -2.56 -9.70
CA ILE A 700 36.26 -2.50 -8.35
C ILE A 700 34.90 -1.79 -8.42
N LEU A 701 33.86 -2.47 -7.97
CA LEU A 701 32.58 -1.84 -7.65
C LEU A 701 32.59 -1.48 -6.16
N LEU A 702 32.69 -0.18 -5.89
CA LEU A 702 32.68 0.37 -4.54
C LEU A 702 31.24 0.71 -4.15
N ASP A 703 30.78 0.17 -3.04
CA ASP A 703 29.48 0.45 -2.40
C ASP A 703 29.70 1.10 -1.03
N ILE A 704 29.20 2.32 -0.87
CA ILE A 704 29.21 3.05 0.39
C ILE A 704 27.79 2.99 0.97
N TRP A 705 27.66 2.31 2.09
CA TRP A 705 26.39 1.92 2.65
C TRP A 705 26.35 2.08 4.18
N GLY A 706 25.21 1.84 4.82
CA GLY A 706 25.10 1.84 6.28
C GLY A 706 24.03 0.85 6.76
N THR A 707 24.22 0.28 7.95
CA THR A 707 23.27 -0.67 8.55
C THR A 707 21.90 -0.03 8.84
N TRP A 708 21.88 1.26 9.05
CA TRP A 708 20.71 2.10 9.25
C TRP A 708 19.96 2.46 7.95
N CYS A 709 20.59 2.26 6.79
CA CYS A 709 20.08 2.67 5.50
C CYS A 709 19.12 1.60 4.90
N GLY A 710 17.84 1.88 4.81
CA GLY A 710 16.82 0.99 4.24
C GLY A 710 17.08 0.61 2.78
N PRO A 711 17.27 1.61 1.86
CA PRO A 711 17.59 1.33 0.45
C PRO A 711 18.88 0.53 0.24
N CYS A 712 19.87 0.70 1.14
CA CYS A 712 21.11 -0.09 1.10
C CYS A 712 20.83 -1.56 1.39
N LYS A 713 20.04 -1.84 2.44
CA LYS A 713 19.66 -3.20 2.82
C LYS A 713 18.84 -3.89 1.74
N ASP A 714 17.96 -3.15 1.05
CA ASP A 714 17.21 -3.68 -0.10
C ASP A 714 18.16 -4.07 -1.25
N ALA A 715 19.16 -3.24 -1.56
CA ALA A 715 20.16 -3.57 -2.56
C ALA A 715 20.98 -4.82 -2.16
N LEU A 716 21.50 -4.86 -0.91
CA LEU A 716 22.27 -5.99 -0.39
C LEU A 716 21.50 -7.31 -0.41
N SER A 717 20.18 -7.29 -0.27
CA SER A 717 19.34 -8.49 -0.33
C SER A 717 19.37 -9.19 -1.70
N ARG A 718 19.87 -8.52 -2.73
CA ARG A 718 19.97 -9.01 -4.12
C ARG A 718 21.42 -9.32 -4.55
N SER A 719 22.38 -9.12 -3.65
CA SER A 719 23.80 -9.23 -3.97
C SER A 719 24.22 -10.58 -4.58
N GLN A 720 23.64 -11.70 -4.12
CA GLN A 720 23.96 -13.02 -4.68
C GLN A 720 23.54 -13.16 -6.15
N ALA A 721 22.40 -12.60 -6.54
CA ALA A 721 21.95 -12.56 -7.94
C ALA A 721 22.83 -11.64 -8.80
N GLU A 722 23.29 -10.53 -8.23
CA GLU A 722 24.25 -9.62 -8.85
C GLU A 722 25.60 -10.33 -9.09
N TYR A 723 26.14 -11.00 -8.07
CA TYR A 723 27.41 -11.74 -8.17
C TYR A 723 27.36 -12.82 -9.25
N GLU A 724 26.28 -13.59 -9.28
CA GLU A 724 26.10 -14.63 -10.29
C GLU A 724 26.01 -14.03 -11.72
N ARG A 725 25.30 -12.92 -11.89
CA ARG A 725 25.15 -12.27 -13.20
C ARG A 725 26.46 -11.65 -13.70
N LEU A 726 27.27 -11.07 -12.79
CA LEU A 726 28.46 -10.31 -13.15
C LEU A 726 29.76 -11.12 -12.97
N LYS A 727 29.70 -12.41 -12.71
CA LYS A 727 30.86 -13.28 -12.40
C LYS A 727 31.95 -13.29 -13.49
N ASP A 728 31.61 -13.01 -14.74
CA ASP A 728 32.54 -13.05 -15.88
C ASP A 728 33.31 -11.72 -16.07
N TYR A 729 33.13 -10.71 -15.22
CA TYR A 729 33.72 -9.38 -15.37
C TYR A 729 34.96 -9.11 -14.51
N ASP A 730 35.52 -10.10 -13.80
CA ASP A 730 36.67 -9.95 -12.92
C ASP A 730 36.55 -8.76 -11.95
N LEU A 731 35.38 -8.65 -11.35
CA LEU A 731 35.00 -7.62 -10.39
C LEU A 731 35.52 -7.97 -8.99
N VAL A 732 35.86 -6.93 -8.24
CA VAL A 732 35.93 -6.93 -6.77
C VAL A 732 34.80 -6.04 -6.24
N TYR A 733 34.01 -6.56 -5.34
CA TYR A 733 32.96 -5.82 -4.64
C TYR A 733 33.53 -5.30 -3.31
N LEU A 734 33.74 -3.99 -3.24
CA LEU A 734 34.32 -3.34 -2.06
C LEU A 734 33.24 -2.56 -1.31
N TYR A 735 32.90 -3.01 -0.13
CA TYR A 735 31.88 -2.42 0.73
C TYR A 735 32.51 -1.60 1.85
N LEU A 736 32.10 -0.32 1.96
CA LEU A 736 32.52 0.56 3.05
C LEU A 736 31.29 0.94 3.88
N ALA A 737 31.30 0.54 5.17
CA ALA A 737 30.19 0.80 6.07
C ALA A 737 30.30 2.18 6.72
N ASN A 738 29.23 2.99 6.59
CA ASN A 738 29.10 4.28 7.25
C ASN A 738 28.40 4.10 8.59
N ASN A 739 28.93 4.71 9.63
CA ASN A 739 28.32 4.87 10.97
C ASN A 739 27.57 3.60 11.45
N SER A 740 28.25 2.47 11.40
CA SER A 740 27.71 1.15 11.73
C SER A 740 28.54 0.51 12.84
N SER A 741 27.90 -0.03 13.88
CA SER A 741 28.58 -0.82 14.88
C SER A 741 29.10 -2.12 14.26
N ASP A 742 30.21 -2.67 14.77
CA ASP A 742 30.80 -3.92 14.26
C ASP A 742 29.79 -5.08 14.30
N GLU A 743 29.00 -5.16 15.34
CA GLU A 743 27.98 -6.19 15.51
C GLU A 743 26.86 -6.03 14.46
N SER A 744 26.29 -4.83 14.31
CA SER A 744 25.26 -4.54 13.32
C SER A 744 25.77 -4.78 11.89
N TRP A 745 27.00 -4.33 11.59
CA TRP A 745 27.66 -4.52 10.32
C TRP A 745 27.81 -6.00 9.96
N GLN A 746 28.35 -6.82 10.87
CA GLN A 746 28.46 -8.27 10.66
C GLN A 746 27.09 -8.94 10.53
N ASN A 747 26.09 -8.54 11.29
CA ASN A 747 24.75 -9.13 11.23
C ASN A 747 24.05 -8.84 9.89
N VAL A 748 24.26 -7.66 9.31
CA VAL A 748 23.73 -7.36 7.95
C VAL A 748 24.41 -8.23 6.90
N ILE A 749 25.76 -8.38 6.96
CA ILE A 749 26.52 -9.26 6.06
C ILE A 749 26.00 -10.70 6.15
N LYS A 750 25.80 -11.21 7.37
CA LYS A 750 25.27 -12.57 7.62
C LYS A 750 23.84 -12.73 7.10
N MET A 751 23.00 -11.72 7.32
CA MET A 751 21.57 -11.76 7.00
C MET A 751 21.34 -11.85 5.50
N TYR A 752 22.06 -11.08 4.73
CA TYR A 752 21.92 -11.01 3.27
C TYR A 752 22.93 -11.85 2.51
N ASP A 753 23.77 -12.62 3.25
CA ASP A 753 24.83 -13.47 2.69
C ASP A 753 25.75 -12.70 1.73
N VAL A 754 26.16 -11.49 2.13
CA VAL A 754 27.01 -10.60 1.32
C VAL A 754 28.46 -11.09 1.44
N THR A 755 28.71 -12.29 0.92
CA THR A 755 29.99 -12.98 0.98
C THR A 755 30.34 -13.61 -0.37
N GLY A 756 31.64 -13.81 -0.64
CA GLY A 756 32.10 -14.42 -1.88
C GLY A 756 33.63 -14.25 -2.05
N ASP A 757 34.24 -14.95 -3.00
CA ASP A 757 35.70 -14.94 -3.22
C ASP A 757 36.26 -13.56 -3.59
N ASN A 758 35.44 -12.70 -4.17
CA ASN A 758 35.78 -11.35 -4.62
C ASN A 758 35.03 -10.25 -3.87
N VAL A 759 34.48 -10.56 -2.71
CA VAL A 759 33.74 -9.64 -1.83
C VAL A 759 34.63 -9.20 -0.67
N VAL A 760 34.63 -7.89 -0.40
CA VAL A 760 35.50 -7.28 0.61
C VAL A 760 34.76 -6.24 1.39
N HIS A 761 34.82 -6.32 2.72
CA HIS A 761 34.14 -5.39 3.62
C HIS A 761 35.10 -4.68 4.55
N TYR A 762 34.93 -3.38 4.71
CA TYR A 762 35.57 -2.59 5.75
C TYR A 762 34.51 -1.84 6.56
N ASN A 763 34.73 -1.82 7.88
CA ASN A 763 34.03 -0.93 8.81
C ASN A 763 35.10 -0.01 9.44
N LEU A 764 35.30 1.15 8.83
CA LEU A 764 36.34 2.08 9.22
C LEU A 764 35.92 2.94 10.43
N PRO A 765 36.86 3.43 11.23
CA PRO A 765 36.55 4.49 12.19
C PRO A 765 35.86 5.68 11.52
N THR A 766 34.92 6.30 12.22
CA THR A 766 34.06 7.35 11.65
C THR A 766 34.84 8.48 10.97
N ALA A 767 35.95 8.92 11.54
CA ALA A 767 36.76 9.99 10.95
C ALA A 767 37.35 9.60 9.58
N GLN A 768 37.83 8.36 9.44
CA GLN A 768 38.37 7.84 8.19
C GLN A 768 37.29 7.59 7.14
N GLN A 769 36.17 7.04 7.56
CA GLN A 769 35.01 6.85 6.68
C GLN A 769 34.54 8.19 6.14
N SER A 770 34.35 9.20 7.00
CA SER A 770 33.96 10.56 6.59
C SER A 770 34.99 11.23 5.67
N ALA A 771 36.30 10.98 5.86
CA ALA A 771 37.30 11.51 4.95
C ALA A 771 37.18 10.94 3.54
N ILE A 772 36.93 9.61 3.40
CA ILE A 772 36.66 8.97 2.10
C ILE A 772 35.37 9.53 1.48
N GLU A 773 34.31 9.65 2.24
CA GLU A 773 33.02 10.13 1.77
C GLU A 773 33.12 11.58 1.26
N ASN A 774 33.84 12.45 1.96
CA ASN A 774 34.12 13.81 1.51
C ASN A 774 34.94 13.82 0.21
N PHE A 775 35.97 12.98 0.10
CA PHE A 775 36.75 12.87 -1.13
C PHE A 775 35.93 12.40 -2.31
N LEU A 776 35.02 11.42 -2.12
CA LEU A 776 34.13 10.87 -3.14
C LEU A 776 32.86 11.69 -3.38
N GLN A 777 32.66 12.80 -2.63
CA GLN A 777 31.46 13.65 -2.67
C GLN A 777 30.17 12.85 -2.44
N VAL A 778 30.15 12.01 -1.40
CA VAL A 778 28.97 11.22 -1.03
C VAL A 778 27.91 12.14 -0.40
N HIS A 779 26.72 12.15 -0.98
CA HIS A 779 25.58 12.98 -0.51
C HIS A 779 24.35 12.15 -0.14
N GLU A 780 24.34 10.88 -0.52
CA GLU A 780 23.23 9.94 -0.29
C GLU A 780 23.73 8.50 -0.14
N PHE A 781 22.90 7.63 0.40
CA PHE A 781 23.20 6.21 0.58
C PHE A 781 22.08 5.35 -0.03
N PRO A 782 22.42 4.24 -0.74
CA PRO A 782 23.79 3.80 -1.11
C PRO A 782 24.43 4.70 -2.18
N THR A 783 25.73 4.85 -2.14
CA THR A 783 26.52 5.49 -3.20
C THR A 783 27.44 4.47 -3.84
N TYR A 784 27.39 4.37 -5.17
CA TYR A 784 28.20 3.44 -5.94
C TYR A 784 29.21 4.17 -6.80
N LYS A 785 30.45 3.66 -6.84
CA LYS A 785 31.52 4.13 -7.72
C LYS A 785 32.18 2.94 -8.41
N LEU A 786 32.55 3.11 -9.67
CA LEU A 786 33.32 2.12 -10.40
C LEU A 786 34.77 2.60 -10.53
N ILE A 787 35.72 1.71 -10.21
CA ILE A 787 37.16 1.99 -10.28
C ILE A 787 37.76 1.06 -11.30
N ASP A 788 38.51 1.60 -12.25
CA ASP A 788 39.14 0.82 -13.31
C ASP A 788 40.38 0.02 -12.83
N ARG A 789 40.92 -0.79 -13.71
CA ARG A 789 42.11 -1.64 -13.43
C ARG A 789 43.36 -0.85 -13.03
N ASN A 790 43.42 0.44 -13.32
CA ASN A 790 44.52 1.34 -12.97
C ASN A 790 44.29 2.06 -11.63
N GLY A 791 43.14 1.88 -11.01
CA GLY A 791 42.73 2.58 -9.79
C GLY A 791 42.13 3.96 -10.04
N THR A 792 41.64 4.23 -11.27
CA THR A 792 40.97 5.48 -11.61
C THR A 792 39.47 5.37 -11.32
N ILE A 793 38.90 6.33 -10.57
CA ILE A 793 37.45 6.42 -10.33
C ILE A 793 36.79 6.92 -11.60
N LEU A 794 35.80 6.17 -12.09
CA LEU A 794 35.07 6.49 -13.32
C LEU A 794 33.79 7.28 -13.00
N GLU A 795 33.56 8.33 -13.76
CA GLU A 795 32.31 9.12 -13.67
C GLU A 795 31.22 8.48 -14.54
N VAL A 796 30.72 7.33 -14.07
CA VAL A 796 29.68 6.55 -14.75
C VAL A 796 28.58 6.16 -13.75
N ASN A 797 27.41 5.79 -14.25
CA ASN A 797 26.39 5.20 -13.40
C ASN A 797 26.75 3.75 -13.06
N ALA A 798 27.15 3.53 -11.82
CA ALA A 798 27.60 2.24 -11.30
C ALA A 798 26.55 1.53 -10.41
N ASP A 799 25.29 1.98 -10.44
CA ASP A 799 24.23 1.48 -9.56
C ASP A 799 23.80 0.04 -9.92
N PRO A 800 24.12 -0.99 -9.09
CA PRO A 800 23.79 -2.37 -9.37
C PRO A 800 22.30 -2.68 -9.26
N ARG A 801 21.47 -1.79 -8.74
CA ARG A 801 20.00 -1.94 -8.76
C ARG A 801 19.45 -1.94 -10.19
N ASN A 802 20.22 -1.40 -11.15
CA ASN A 802 19.98 -1.53 -12.59
C ASN A 802 21.12 -2.33 -13.25
N LEU A 803 21.05 -3.66 -13.12
CA LEU A 803 22.08 -4.56 -13.63
C LEU A 803 22.30 -4.45 -15.15
N ASP A 804 21.28 -4.16 -15.94
CA ASP A 804 21.42 -4.00 -17.40
C ASP A 804 22.28 -2.78 -17.73
N ALA A 805 22.06 -1.65 -17.04
CA ALA A 805 22.86 -0.45 -17.23
C ALA A 805 24.30 -0.67 -16.77
N LEU A 806 24.52 -1.25 -15.59
CA LEU A 806 25.85 -1.55 -15.05
C LEU A 806 26.61 -2.51 -15.96
N GLU A 807 25.99 -3.59 -16.43
CA GLU A 807 26.62 -4.56 -17.34
C GLU A 807 27.03 -3.90 -18.67
N ASN A 808 26.23 -2.96 -19.20
CA ASN A 808 26.61 -2.22 -20.40
C ASN A 808 27.85 -1.33 -20.19
N VAL A 809 27.98 -0.72 -19.00
CA VAL A 809 29.19 0.03 -18.63
C VAL A 809 30.40 -0.90 -18.54
N LEU A 810 30.25 -2.05 -17.86
CA LEU A 810 31.32 -3.04 -17.71
C LEU A 810 31.83 -3.58 -19.06
N LYS A 811 30.95 -3.79 -20.04
CA LYS A 811 31.31 -4.19 -21.41
C LYS A 811 32.21 -3.18 -22.12
N GLN A 812 32.12 -1.88 -21.75
CA GLN A 812 32.94 -0.82 -22.36
C GLN A 812 34.34 -0.68 -21.70
N ILE A 813 34.49 -1.16 -20.48
CA ILE A 813 35.72 -1.06 -19.68
C ILE A 813 36.61 -2.33 -19.84
N LYS A 814 36.09 -3.37 -20.44
CA LYS A 814 36.74 -4.70 -20.57
C LYS A 814 37.99 -4.67 -21.40
#